data_fb7969a3854d13623664adda2a2f77be
#
_entry.id   fb7969a3854d13623664adda2a2f77be
#
_cell.length_a   1.000
_cell.length_b   1.000
_cell.length_c   1.000
_cell.angle_alpha   90.00
_cell.angle_beta   90.00
_cell.angle_gamma   90.00
#
_symmetry.space_group_name_H-M   'P 1'
#
loop_
_entity.id
_entity.type
_entity.pdbx_description
1 polymer ?
#
loop_
_entity_poly.entity_id
_entity_poly.type
_entity_poly.pdbx_seq_one_letter_code
_entity_poly.pdbx_strand_id
1 'polypeptide(L)'
;MKKAAKLVAASVITTLALGSLSAPVAALEAITDTLSVDFSQTTGSFRGGATGTLYGFGDEGAPTQALINGAAITNTSQKAPHGTQHPSGDALKVEDGFFQKHGKDMYIYIQDYYPDWSYHGGVRPADTRTYNQATGAYSNEPNGIWDYLEVVEFVTEAVATGSSRPKDYVFIPFNEPDGGNWYANWSTMKATFLADWKAIYTKIQEVYARHNLGHARIGGPGDTRWQPARSADILTFAKANGVLPDIFIWHELGIDNLRTFRSHFAEYRQLEKDLGLGPIPINITEYGMLRDMGTPGQLVQWLSIMEDLKVDGQTAYWNYAGNFNDNSARTNSANAGWWMYKWYGDLAGSQTVKVTPPALNTVDTLQGIGAIDTKNRRATVLYGGGSGGAVSLKLAGLSSFGTKVDIEVRENTLSGAEGVAGTPPVIKALKGVRVVNGTVELEVPTYDRYAGYQVIVTPEQDRTLEAGKVWAASVEAENTNLTAATVYTQDPLSGGGWKFLASGGRDVGSFNQPTSKADWTVSVPRDGKYRFQIIGATPGTPGRHALFVDNVMASPVQYTANLALTSYQKWQYRGSAEVTIPLTAGQHTLSLRASADGTTLLPNSDITLDKFLLTDVTDGEPTVYPASTLRYAGGAAVTYGVAQARGHGSIRGAGQRADVYAQAWETGYYDISVDYRTTAAAKVGIRVNGRAVTQLSAPRLGVWRSTARVHLVQGINELELSSANGILLQQVTTTRAASADSAAVVVEAENAVRHGTAVVNTYTPASGSNASGLKGAGYIGNGAGNTIEVPRGPGFDKPGEYNVVVSYANAELSGAHDYNPQVVDRRLNITETGSTTPAGHAYFRYTYAWNSFLERTIPVTLHTSTGSLVFGNPTAFAPDLDKLTIAPTTLGTPTTIPRTRIPQS
;
A
#
# COMPACT_ATOMS: atom_id res chain seq x y z
N MET A 1 21.16 -79.68 -37.22
CA MET A 1 20.34 -80.42 -38.21
C MET A 1 19.16 -79.53 -38.61
N LYS A 2 19.13 -79.30 -39.91
CA LYS A 2 17.89 -79.02 -40.75
C LYS A 2 16.89 -77.98 -40.30
N LYS A 3 16.88 -76.77 -40.94
CA LYS A 3 16.09 -76.38 -42.12
C LYS A 3 14.59 -76.25 -41.85
N ALA A 4 14.03 -75.07 -41.96
CA ALA A 4 13.33 -74.63 -43.17
C ALA A 4 12.92 -73.16 -43.10
N ALA A 5 13.18 -72.50 -44.23
CA ALA A 5 12.73 -71.16 -44.57
C ALA A 5 11.31 -71.24 -45.18
N LYS A 6 10.50 -70.21 -44.95
CA LYS A 6 9.43 -69.83 -45.92
C LYS A 6 9.25 -68.33 -45.96
N LEU A 7 9.49 -67.74 -47.14
CA LEU A 7 9.11 -66.39 -47.56
C LEU A 7 7.59 -66.23 -47.60
N VAL A 8 7.03 -65.11 -47.18
CA VAL A 8 5.80 -64.52 -47.72
C VAL A 8 5.86 -63.04 -47.74
N ALA A 9 5.38 -62.52 -48.82
CA ALA A 9 5.44 -61.20 -49.40
C ALA A 9 5.13 -60.00 -48.55
N ALA A 10 5.75 -58.91 -48.98
CA ALA A 10 5.56 -57.50 -48.49
C ALA A 10 4.17 -56.98 -48.89
N SER A 11 3.50 -56.34 -47.90
CA SER A 11 2.43 -55.36 -48.12
C SER A 11 2.82 -54.14 -47.35
N VAL A 12 3.15 -53.07 -48.07
CA VAL A 12 3.42 -51.69 -47.51
C VAL A 12 2.09 -51.12 -47.05
N ILE A 13 1.88 -50.96 -45.76
CA ILE A 13 0.83 -50.15 -45.14
C ILE A 13 1.56 -48.93 -44.54
N THR A 14 1.39 -47.80 -45.18
CA THR A 14 1.83 -46.50 -44.66
C THR A 14 0.92 -46.13 -43.50
N THR A 15 1.33 -46.35 -42.26
CA THR A 15 0.66 -45.84 -41.06
C THR A 15 1.21 -44.44 -40.78
N LEU A 16 0.34 -43.42 -40.98
CA LEU A 16 0.55 -42.09 -40.42
C LEU A 16 0.60 -42.23 -38.89
N ALA A 17 1.77 -42.09 -38.31
CA ALA A 17 1.91 -41.91 -36.86
C ALA A 17 1.49 -40.47 -36.52
N LEU A 18 0.25 -40.32 -36.03
CA LEU A 18 -0.15 -39.18 -35.22
C LEU A 18 0.68 -39.25 -33.93
N GLY A 19 1.77 -38.52 -33.92
CA GLY A 19 2.52 -38.24 -32.68
C GLY A 19 1.63 -37.39 -31.77
N SER A 20 1.03 -38.01 -30.77
CA SER A 20 0.49 -37.30 -29.60
C SER A 20 1.69 -36.68 -28.88
N LEU A 21 1.92 -35.39 -29.08
CA LEU A 21 2.71 -34.56 -28.18
C LEU A 21 1.96 -34.56 -26.83
N SER A 22 2.26 -35.54 -25.97
CA SER A 22 1.97 -35.43 -24.56
C SER A 22 2.84 -34.26 -24.06
N ALA A 23 2.21 -33.15 -23.74
CA ALA A 23 2.86 -32.12 -22.90
C ALA A 23 3.47 -32.85 -21.69
N PRO A 24 4.69 -32.48 -21.28
CA PRO A 24 5.27 -33.07 -20.08
C PRO A 24 4.30 -32.79 -18.94
N VAL A 25 3.78 -33.86 -18.31
CA VAL A 25 3.11 -33.75 -17.00
C VAL A 25 4.19 -33.20 -16.09
N ALA A 26 4.01 -31.93 -15.68
CA ALA A 26 4.87 -31.33 -14.66
C ALA A 26 4.86 -32.30 -13.47
N ALA A 27 6.03 -32.79 -13.08
CA ALA A 27 6.15 -33.59 -11.88
C ALA A 27 5.54 -32.78 -10.73
N LEU A 28 4.64 -33.37 -9.96
CA LEU A 28 4.11 -32.77 -8.75
C LEU A 28 5.30 -32.41 -7.87
N GLU A 29 5.45 -31.13 -7.57
CA GLU A 29 6.49 -30.69 -6.63
C GLU A 29 6.22 -31.31 -5.27
N ALA A 30 7.29 -31.73 -4.59
CA ALA A 30 7.16 -32.30 -3.25
C ALA A 30 6.59 -31.24 -2.30
N ILE A 31 5.56 -31.61 -1.51
CA ILE A 31 5.00 -30.76 -0.47
C ILE A 31 6.11 -30.50 0.55
N THR A 32 6.48 -29.23 0.73
CA THR A 32 7.53 -28.80 1.67
C THR A 32 6.97 -28.44 3.03
N ASP A 33 5.76 -27.84 3.07
CA ASP A 33 5.16 -27.31 4.28
C ASP A 33 3.66 -27.64 4.35
N THR A 34 3.11 -27.74 5.58
CA THR A 34 1.68 -27.92 5.84
C THR A 34 1.19 -26.85 6.80
N LEU A 35 0.10 -26.13 6.42
CA LEU A 35 -0.60 -25.20 7.29
C LEU A 35 -2.00 -25.76 7.59
N SER A 36 -2.32 -25.96 8.87
CA SER A 36 -3.65 -26.43 9.30
C SER A 36 -4.48 -25.28 9.86
N VAL A 37 -5.72 -25.13 9.40
CA VAL A 37 -6.66 -24.07 9.84
C VAL A 37 -7.99 -24.74 10.22
N ASP A 38 -8.46 -24.49 11.45
CA ASP A 38 -9.71 -25.03 11.94
C ASP A 38 -10.74 -23.91 12.17
N PHE A 39 -11.66 -23.73 11.22
CA PHE A 39 -12.70 -22.72 11.26
C PHE A 39 -13.79 -22.97 12.32
N SER A 40 -13.80 -24.14 12.95
CA SER A 40 -14.69 -24.43 14.08
C SER A 40 -14.14 -23.98 15.42
N GLN A 41 -12.84 -23.67 15.52
CA GLN A 41 -12.17 -23.23 16.75
C GLN A 41 -11.85 -21.74 16.67
N THR A 42 -12.76 -20.89 17.11
CA THR A 42 -12.56 -19.44 17.15
C THR A 42 -11.58 -19.05 18.26
N THR A 43 -10.71 -18.06 17.98
CA THR A 43 -9.72 -17.51 18.92
C THR A 43 -10.06 -16.08 19.35
N GLY A 44 -11.24 -15.59 19.00
CA GLY A 44 -11.75 -14.28 19.35
C GLY A 44 -12.06 -13.41 18.15
N SER A 45 -12.56 -12.20 18.41
CA SER A 45 -12.85 -11.24 17.36
C SER A 45 -11.54 -10.79 16.69
N PHE A 46 -11.59 -10.57 15.37
CA PHE A 46 -10.49 -9.96 14.64
C PHE A 46 -10.20 -8.57 15.21
N ARG A 47 -8.93 -8.33 15.58
CA ARG A 47 -8.49 -7.06 16.17
C ARG A 47 -8.15 -6.01 15.12
N GLY A 48 -7.37 -6.39 14.12
CA GLY A 48 -7.00 -5.50 13.01
C GLY A 48 -5.98 -4.42 13.36
N GLY A 49 -5.23 -4.58 14.43
CA GLY A 49 -4.30 -3.56 14.94
C GLY A 49 -2.85 -3.70 14.49
N ALA A 50 -2.52 -4.74 13.71
CA ALA A 50 -1.13 -5.06 13.38
C ALA A 50 -0.58 -4.32 12.13
N THR A 51 -1.39 -3.53 11.42
CA THR A 51 -0.98 -2.75 10.25
C THR A 51 -0.77 -1.27 10.56
N GLY A 52 -0.53 -0.93 11.81
CA GLY A 52 -0.16 0.42 12.21
C GLY A 52 1.18 0.85 11.61
N THR A 53 1.45 2.14 11.66
CA THR A 53 2.67 2.73 11.07
C THR A 53 3.22 3.84 11.96
N LEU A 54 4.54 3.89 12.12
CA LEU A 54 5.25 5.03 12.69
C LEU A 54 5.58 6.02 11.56
N TYR A 55 5.05 7.24 11.60
CA TYR A 55 5.21 8.27 10.54
C TYR A 55 4.83 7.79 9.13
N GLY A 56 3.88 6.85 9.03
CA GLY A 56 3.44 6.31 7.74
C GLY A 56 2.65 7.29 6.88
N PHE A 57 2.24 8.43 7.45
CA PHE A 57 1.54 9.51 6.78
C PHE A 57 2.48 10.72 6.63
N GLY A 58 2.52 11.28 5.41
CA GLY A 58 3.07 12.60 5.13
C GLY A 58 2.06 13.70 5.44
N ASP A 59 2.04 14.79 4.67
CA ASP A 59 0.97 15.77 4.80
C ASP A 59 -0.33 15.29 4.09
N GLU A 60 -1.41 16.06 4.16
CA GLU A 60 -2.74 15.71 3.67
C GLU A 60 -2.73 15.03 2.29
N GLY A 61 -3.30 13.83 2.21
CA GLY A 61 -3.39 13.05 0.98
C GLY A 61 -2.07 12.39 0.51
N ALA A 62 -1.06 12.28 1.38
CA ALA A 62 0.16 11.51 1.15
C ALA A 62 0.32 10.43 2.25
N PRO A 63 -0.07 9.18 2.03
CA PRO A 63 -0.70 8.60 0.83
C PRO A 63 -2.12 9.10 0.54
N THR A 64 -2.68 8.76 -0.63
CA THR A 64 -4.06 9.13 -0.97
C THR A 64 -5.07 8.45 -0.06
N GLN A 65 -6.25 9.06 0.07
CA GLN A 65 -7.34 8.55 0.91
C GLN A 65 -7.78 7.13 0.51
N ALA A 66 -7.74 6.80 -0.79
CA ALA A 66 -8.05 5.45 -1.27
C ALA A 66 -7.07 4.40 -0.73
N LEU A 67 -5.77 4.73 -0.64
CA LEU A 67 -4.77 3.85 -0.02
C LEU A 67 -5.00 3.71 1.49
N ILE A 68 -5.27 4.82 2.19
CA ILE A 68 -5.53 4.82 3.64
C ILE A 68 -6.75 3.93 3.96
N ASN A 69 -7.86 4.16 3.25
CA ASN A 69 -9.10 3.41 3.45
C ASN A 69 -8.95 1.93 3.07
N GLY A 70 -8.23 1.65 1.98
CA GLY A 70 -8.00 0.29 1.50
C GLY A 70 -7.15 -0.55 2.45
N ALA A 71 -6.08 0.01 3.00
CA ALA A 71 -5.23 -0.63 3.99
C ALA A 71 -5.92 -0.84 5.34
N ALA A 72 -7.00 -0.08 5.62
CA ALA A 72 -7.77 -0.14 6.86
C ALA A 72 -6.92 0.02 8.13
N ILE A 73 -5.97 0.94 8.10
CA ILE A 73 -5.07 1.21 9.23
C ILE A 73 -5.88 1.76 10.42
N THR A 74 -5.70 1.16 11.59
CA THR A 74 -6.47 1.49 12.79
C THR A 74 -5.70 2.33 13.81
N ASN A 75 -4.37 2.31 13.75
CA ASN A 75 -3.50 3.05 14.66
C ASN A 75 -2.25 3.55 13.93
N THR A 76 -1.74 4.68 14.34
CA THR A 76 -0.51 5.26 13.79
C THR A 76 0.15 6.16 14.82
N SER A 77 1.49 6.19 14.84
CA SER A 77 2.24 7.21 15.55
C SER A 77 2.67 8.29 14.57
N GLN A 78 2.46 9.53 14.95
CA GLN A 78 2.79 10.70 14.14
C GLN A 78 3.58 11.72 14.95
N LYS A 79 4.26 12.59 14.25
CA LYS A 79 5.05 13.66 14.82
C LYS A 79 4.19 14.56 15.71
N ALA A 80 4.73 15.00 16.83
CA ALA A 80 4.09 15.97 17.71
C ALA A 80 3.70 17.24 16.94
N PRO A 81 2.52 17.82 17.22
CA PRO A 81 2.13 19.08 16.64
C PRO A 81 3.21 20.15 16.80
N HIS A 82 3.51 20.86 15.73
CA HIS A 82 4.58 21.87 15.63
C HIS A 82 5.99 21.35 15.86
N GLY A 83 6.19 20.04 15.99
CA GLY A 83 7.50 19.43 16.13
C GLY A 83 8.36 19.61 14.88
N THR A 84 9.68 19.47 15.04
CA THR A 84 10.65 19.76 13.98
C THR A 84 11.45 18.56 13.51
N GLN A 85 11.19 17.38 14.06
CA GLN A 85 11.88 16.14 13.66
C GLN A 85 11.67 15.81 12.18
N HIS A 86 10.46 16.01 11.68
CA HIS A 86 10.11 15.84 10.27
C HIS A 86 9.39 17.09 9.75
N PRO A 87 9.57 17.49 8.49
CA PRO A 87 8.89 18.66 7.92
C PRO A 87 7.41 18.38 7.59
N SER A 88 7.04 17.12 7.39
CA SER A 88 5.67 16.67 7.07
C SER A 88 5.16 15.65 8.10
N GLY A 89 3.88 15.29 8.02
CA GLY A 89 3.29 14.27 8.88
C GLY A 89 2.97 14.71 10.31
N ASP A 90 2.76 16.00 10.54
CA ASP A 90 2.21 16.52 11.80
C ASP A 90 0.85 15.89 12.10
N ALA A 91 0.66 15.41 13.33
CA ALA A 91 -0.53 14.64 13.71
C ALA A 91 -1.85 15.38 13.42
N LEU A 92 -1.90 16.70 13.66
CA LEU A 92 -3.09 17.51 13.39
C LEU A 92 -3.36 17.70 11.89
N LYS A 93 -2.33 17.65 11.04
CA LYS A 93 -2.49 17.78 9.59
C LYS A 93 -3.00 16.50 8.92
N VAL A 94 -2.72 15.34 9.51
CA VAL A 94 -3.13 14.04 8.94
C VAL A 94 -4.40 13.48 9.59
N GLU A 95 -4.92 14.13 10.62
CA GLU A 95 -6.05 13.70 11.44
C GLU A 95 -7.29 13.33 10.60
N ASP A 96 -7.74 14.22 9.73
CA ASP A 96 -8.97 14.03 8.96
C ASP A 96 -8.88 12.81 8.02
N GLY A 97 -7.73 12.61 7.36
CA GLY A 97 -7.51 11.47 6.48
C GLY A 97 -7.46 10.15 7.25
N PHE A 98 -6.74 10.13 8.37
CA PHE A 98 -6.60 8.94 9.19
C PHE A 98 -7.93 8.49 9.80
N PHE A 99 -8.69 9.41 10.41
CA PHE A 99 -9.95 9.08 11.08
C PHE A 99 -11.17 8.95 10.16
N GLN A 100 -11.00 9.12 8.85
CA GLN A 100 -12.15 9.14 7.92
C GLN A 100 -12.98 7.86 7.96
N LYS A 101 -12.33 6.67 8.02
CA LYS A 101 -13.06 5.37 7.99
C LYS A 101 -12.63 4.39 9.08
N HIS A 102 -11.34 4.15 9.25
CA HIS A 102 -10.83 3.03 10.04
C HIS A 102 -9.94 3.43 11.21
N GLY A 103 -9.36 4.60 11.18
CA GLY A 103 -8.50 5.13 12.24
C GLY A 103 -9.23 5.16 13.58
N LYS A 104 -8.52 4.77 14.65
CA LYS A 104 -9.04 4.74 16.02
C LYS A 104 -8.13 5.47 16.99
N ASP A 105 -6.81 5.24 16.91
CA ASP A 105 -5.84 5.71 17.87
C ASP A 105 -4.68 6.43 17.14
N MET A 106 -4.55 7.72 17.40
CA MET A 106 -3.44 8.55 16.97
C MET A 106 -2.44 8.69 18.10
N TYR A 107 -1.26 8.11 17.95
CA TYR A 107 -0.19 8.22 18.92
C TYR A 107 0.71 9.40 18.59
N ILE A 108 1.20 10.09 19.61
CA ILE A 108 2.18 11.18 19.48
C ILE A 108 3.38 10.87 20.34
N TYR A 109 4.56 10.75 19.72
CA TYR A 109 5.82 10.84 20.44
C TYR A 109 6.11 12.31 20.75
N ILE A 110 5.97 12.71 22.02
CA ILE A 110 6.13 14.13 22.38
C ILE A 110 7.56 14.61 22.13
N GLN A 111 8.57 13.73 22.30
CA GLN A 111 9.98 14.05 22.03
C GLN A 111 10.26 14.46 20.58
N ASP A 112 9.38 14.08 19.61
CA ASP A 112 9.51 14.51 18.21
C ASP A 112 9.28 16.02 18.01
N TYR A 113 8.98 16.74 19.07
CA TYR A 113 9.08 18.18 19.09
C TYR A 113 10.51 18.66 18.78
N TYR A 114 11.52 17.90 19.21
CA TYR A 114 12.94 18.17 18.90
C TYR A 114 13.32 17.65 17.50
N PRO A 115 14.35 18.26 16.85
CA PRO A 115 14.68 17.97 15.45
C PRO A 115 15.44 16.65 15.23
N ASP A 116 16.01 16.04 16.26
CA ASP A 116 16.87 14.85 16.15
C ASP A 116 16.32 13.65 16.92
N TRP A 117 16.71 12.43 16.49
CA TRP A 117 16.24 11.22 17.15
C TRP A 117 16.72 11.06 18.59
N SER A 118 17.99 11.37 18.87
CA SER A 118 18.44 11.28 20.28
C SER A 118 17.83 12.38 21.15
N TYR A 119 17.09 13.28 20.55
CA TYR A 119 16.34 14.38 21.16
C TYR A 119 17.19 15.29 22.03
N HIS A 120 17.25 16.55 21.71
CA HIS A 120 18.06 17.51 22.44
C HIS A 120 19.53 17.05 22.60
N GLY A 121 20.11 16.45 21.54
CA GLY A 121 21.45 15.91 21.55
C GLY A 121 21.67 14.69 22.47
N GLY A 122 20.63 13.95 22.81
CA GLY A 122 20.67 12.79 23.74
C GLY A 122 20.82 13.17 25.21
N VAL A 123 20.72 14.44 25.54
CA VAL A 123 20.86 14.95 26.92
C VAL A 123 19.50 15.40 27.44
N ARG A 124 19.10 14.88 28.60
CA ARG A 124 17.88 15.33 29.28
C ARG A 124 17.93 16.86 29.44
N PRO A 125 16.96 17.63 28.89
CA PRO A 125 16.92 19.07 29.05
C PRO A 125 16.95 19.51 30.52
N ALA A 126 17.52 20.67 30.79
CA ALA A 126 17.43 21.33 32.09
C ALA A 126 16.34 22.42 32.04
N ASP A 127 16.21 23.21 33.09
CA ASP A 127 15.46 24.44 33.08
C ASP A 127 16.39 25.56 32.58
N THR A 128 16.30 25.87 31.28
CA THR A 128 17.14 26.89 30.60
C THR A 128 16.31 27.83 29.75
N ARG A 129 15.03 27.53 29.57
CA ARG A 129 14.11 28.25 28.67
C ARG A 129 12.80 28.53 29.38
N THR A 130 12.07 29.48 28.84
CA THR A 130 10.66 29.71 29.17
C THR A 130 9.86 29.72 27.88
N TYR A 131 8.90 28.80 27.75
CA TYR A 131 8.09 28.63 26.54
C TYR A 131 6.77 29.41 26.64
N ASN A 132 6.44 30.10 25.56
CA ASN A 132 5.11 30.69 25.39
C ASN A 132 4.13 29.59 24.95
N GLN A 133 3.21 29.23 25.84
CA GLN A 133 2.28 28.11 25.61
C GLN A 133 1.27 28.35 24.46
N ALA A 134 1.12 29.60 23.98
CA ALA A 134 0.25 29.89 22.84
C ALA A 134 0.95 29.76 21.50
N THR A 135 2.29 29.95 21.45
CA THR A 135 3.05 30.03 20.20
C THR A 135 4.20 29.03 20.08
N GLY A 136 4.62 28.39 21.18
CA GLY A 136 5.81 27.56 21.26
C GLY A 136 7.12 28.35 21.15
N ALA A 137 7.08 29.68 20.98
CA ALA A 137 8.26 30.51 21.05
C ALA A 137 8.84 30.52 22.46
N TYR A 138 10.15 30.67 22.59
CA TYR A 138 10.81 30.66 23.90
C TYR A 138 11.83 31.76 24.05
N SER A 139 12.08 32.16 25.30
CA SER A 139 13.23 32.93 25.73
C SER A 139 14.29 32.03 26.37
N ASN A 140 15.56 32.42 26.36
CA ASN A 140 16.67 31.69 26.98
C ASN A 140 16.85 32.07 28.46
N GLU A 141 15.76 32.09 29.20
CA GLU A 141 15.73 32.41 30.63
C GLU A 141 15.02 31.29 31.39
N PRO A 142 15.62 30.72 32.45
CA PRO A 142 14.98 29.71 33.28
C PRO A 142 13.78 30.28 34.06
N ASN A 143 12.78 29.43 34.32
CA ASN A 143 11.57 29.83 35.04
C ASN A 143 11.21 28.89 36.24
N GLY A 144 12.05 27.94 36.55
CA GLY A 144 11.81 26.94 37.60
C GLY A 144 11.05 25.71 37.11
N ILE A 145 10.71 25.64 35.81
CA ILE A 145 10.02 24.50 35.19
C ILE A 145 10.99 23.81 34.24
N TRP A 146 11.02 22.49 34.27
CA TRP A 146 11.81 21.71 33.30
C TRP A 146 11.37 21.97 31.87
N ASP A 147 12.28 22.39 31.00
CA ASP A 147 11.99 22.77 29.59
C ASP A 147 11.11 21.74 28.86
N TYR A 148 11.38 20.45 29.03
CA TYR A 148 10.57 19.41 28.37
C TYR A 148 9.15 19.33 28.94
N LEU A 149 8.93 19.65 30.21
CA LEU A 149 7.59 19.68 30.77
C LEU A 149 6.74 20.82 30.18
N GLU A 150 7.37 21.94 29.81
CA GLU A 150 6.71 23.01 29.07
C GLU A 150 6.39 22.60 27.62
N VAL A 151 7.30 21.82 26.98
CA VAL A 151 7.04 21.21 25.66
C VAL A 151 5.86 20.23 25.74
N VAL A 152 5.79 19.39 26.77
CA VAL A 152 4.66 18.49 27.01
C VAL A 152 3.36 19.27 27.12
N GLU A 153 3.35 20.35 27.91
CA GLU A 153 2.16 21.21 28.02
C GLU A 153 1.77 21.81 26.69
N PHE A 154 2.71 22.38 25.94
CA PHE A 154 2.47 22.97 24.63
C PHE A 154 1.90 21.97 23.60
N VAL A 155 2.49 20.77 23.47
CA VAL A 155 2.02 19.72 22.57
C VAL A 155 0.61 19.25 22.96
N THR A 156 0.37 19.06 24.26
CA THR A 156 -0.93 18.61 24.75
C THR A 156 -2.02 19.67 24.54
N GLU A 157 -1.70 20.96 24.77
CA GLU A 157 -2.58 22.11 24.47
C GLU A 157 -2.92 22.18 22.98
N ALA A 158 -1.93 21.98 22.09
CA ALA A 158 -2.14 21.97 20.65
C ALA A 158 -3.16 20.90 20.22
N VAL A 159 -3.10 19.71 20.80
CA VAL A 159 -4.09 18.65 20.56
C VAL A 159 -5.44 19.00 21.19
N ALA A 160 -5.46 19.45 22.44
CA ALA A 160 -6.69 19.74 23.17
C ALA A 160 -7.54 20.84 22.51
N THR A 161 -6.88 21.81 21.87
CA THR A 161 -7.56 22.96 21.25
C THR A 161 -7.64 22.87 19.72
N GLY A 162 -6.71 22.16 19.05
CA GLY A 162 -6.60 22.07 17.59
C GLY A 162 -7.26 20.84 16.99
N SER A 163 -7.39 19.74 17.73
CA SER A 163 -8.00 18.51 17.23
C SER A 163 -9.52 18.53 17.35
N SER A 164 -10.21 18.00 16.33
CA SER A 164 -11.63 17.67 16.38
C SER A 164 -11.93 16.40 17.21
N ARG A 165 -10.89 15.61 17.53
CA ARG A 165 -10.97 14.29 18.18
C ARG A 165 -9.90 14.11 19.28
N PRO A 166 -9.74 15.06 20.23
CA PRO A 166 -8.65 15.01 21.21
C PRO A 166 -8.65 13.72 22.06
N LYS A 167 -9.81 13.05 22.22
CA LYS A 167 -9.94 11.80 23.01
C LYS A 167 -9.41 10.56 22.29
N ASP A 168 -9.20 10.64 20.99
CA ASP A 168 -8.68 9.54 20.16
C ASP A 168 -7.13 9.57 20.05
N TYR A 169 -6.50 10.53 20.76
CA TYR A 169 -5.04 10.64 20.85
C TYR A 169 -4.48 9.88 22.05
N VAL A 170 -3.25 9.37 21.86
CA VAL A 170 -2.46 8.72 22.89
C VAL A 170 -1.11 9.41 22.96
N PHE A 171 -0.75 9.95 24.11
CA PHE A 171 0.53 10.64 24.29
C PHE A 171 1.59 9.66 24.75
N ILE A 172 2.71 9.60 24.04
CA ILE A 172 3.91 8.83 24.42
C ILE A 172 4.96 9.83 24.92
N PRO A 173 5.23 9.89 26.23
CA PRO A 173 6.20 10.81 26.78
C PRO A 173 7.62 10.67 26.23
N PHE A 174 8.04 9.41 26.01
CA PHE A 174 9.41 9.10 25.62
C PHE A 174 9.46 8.09 24.48
N ASN A 175 10.41 8.27 23.57
CA ASN A 175 10.79 7.26 22.60
C ASN A 175 12.18 6.72 22.94
N GLU A 176 12.29 5.40 23.07
CA GLU A 176 13.54 4.67 23.38
C GLU A 176 14.37 5.28 24.52
N PRO A 177 13.76 5.57 25.68
CA PRO A 177 14.44 6.27 26.78
C PRO A 177 15.63 5.50 27.34
N ASP A 178 15.73 4.19 27.07
CA ASP A 178 16.78 3.25 27.46
C ASP A 178 17.90 3.11 26.41
N GLY A 179 17.70 3.61 25.19
CA GLY A 179 18.54 3.35 24.01
C GLY A 179 19.44 4.50 23.60
N GLY A 180 20.41 4.93 24.38
CA GLY A 180 21.29 6.06 23.98
C GLY A 180 20.63 7.43 24.08
N ASN A 181 19.47 7.51 24.73
CA ASN A 181 18.68 8.69 25.04
C ASN A 181 18.81 9.05 26.54
N TRP A 182 17.98 9.91 27.06
CA TRP A 182 18.10 10.57 28.39
C TRP A 182 18.24 9.62 29.58
N TYR A 183 17.75 8.37 29.50
CA TYR A 183 17.69 7.44 30.62
C TYR A 183 18.37 6.09 30.31
N ALA A 184 19.38 6.09 29.45
CA ALA A 184 20.07 4.87 29.04
C ALA A 184 20.70 4.09 30.21
N ASN A 185 21.19 4.76 31.23
CA ASN A 185 21.74 4.12 32.43
C ASN A 185 20.67 3.97 33.53
N TRP A 186 19.93 2.86 33.49
CA TRP A 186 18.86 2.61 34.48
C TRP A 186 19.30 2.63 35.93
N SER A 187 20.53 2.16 36.24
CA SER A 187 20.99 2.10 37.63
C SER A 187 21.14 3.46 38.28
N THR A 188 21.44 4.50 37.49
CA THR A 188 21.60 5.88 37.98
C THR A 188 20.41 6.77 37.67
N MET A 189 19.67 6.49 36.59
CA MET A 189 18.60 7.34 36.08
C MET A 189 17.19 6.87 36.47
N LYS A 190 17.03 5.70 37.13
CA LYS A 190 15.73 5.16 37.53
C LYS A 190 14.87 6.15 38.31
N ALA A 191 15.43 6.75 39.36
CA ALA A 191 14.67 7.69 40.20
C ALA A 191 14.23 8.93 39.41
N THR A 192 15.11 9.44 38.53
CA THR A 192 14.81 10.58 37.66
C THR A 192 13.72 10.24 36.68
N PHE A 193 13.82 9.10 35.97
CA PHE A 193 12.80 8.64 35.04
C PHE A 193 11.42 8.53 35.70
N LEU A 194 11.34 7.91 36.85
CA LEU A 194 10.06 7.70 37.55
C LEU A 194 9.43 9.03 38.02
N ALA A 195 10.27 9.98 38.47
CA ALA A 195 9.80 11.31 38.81
C ALA A 195 9.30 12.08 37.60
N ASP A 196 10.05 12.05 36.50
CA ASP A 196 9.70 12.70 35.24
C ASP A 196 8.44 12.08 34.61
N TRP A 197 8.31 10.74 34.62
CA TRP A 197 7.08 10.06 34.22
C TRP A 197 5.85 10.58 34.94
N LYS A 198 5.94 10.67 36.29
CA LYS A 198 4.83 11.18 37.11
C LYS A 198 4.52 12.64 36.81
N ALA A 199 5.55 13.48 36.66
CA ALA A 199 5.36 14.90 36.33
C ALA A 199 4.68 15.10 34.98
N ILE A 200 5.13 14.39 33.95
CA ILE A 200 4.54 14.45 32.62
C ILE A 200 3.11 13.92 32.60
N TYR A 201 2.88 12.75 33.19
CA TYR A 201 1.54 12.18 33.30
C TYR A 201 0.57 13.19 33.92
N THR A 202 0.96 13.79 35.08
CA THR A 202 0.15 14.79 35.77
C THR A 202 -0.11 16.01 34.89
N LYS A 203 0.90 16.53 34.21
CA LYS A 203 0.80 17.69 33.32
C LYS A 203 -0.19 17.45 32.16
N ILE A 204 -0.13 16.30 31.51
CA ILE A 204 -1.06 15.92 30.44
C ILE A 204 -2.51 15.87 30.97
N GLN A 205 -2.73 15.26 32.12
CA GLN A 205 -4.06 15.22 32.74
C GLN A 205 -4.57 16.62 33.15
N GLU A 206 -3.70 17.50 33.67
CA GLU A 206 -4.03 18.89 33.99
C GLU A 206 -4.52 19.68 32.77
N VAL A 207 -3.83 19.53 31.61
CA VAL A 207 -4.25 20.15 30.34
C VAL A 207 -5.63 19.67 29.93
N TYR A 208 -5.88 18.37 29.92
CA TYR A 208 -7.18 17.82 29.52
C TYR A 208 -8.29 18.25 30.51
N ALA A 209 -7.99 18.34 31.80
CA ALA A 209 -8.95 18.83 32.79
C ALA A 209 -9.32 20.30 32.55
N ARG A 210 -8.37 21.18 32.19
CA ARG A 210 -8.63 22.59 31.86
C ARG A 210 -9.65 22.74 30.70
N HIS A 211 -9.60 21.81 29.74
CA HIS A 211 -10.49 21.80 28.57
C HIS A 211 -11.75 20.94 28.75
N ASN A 212 -12.00 20.39 29.94
CA ASN A 212 -13.12 19.49 30.22
C ASN A 212 -13.19 18.25 29.29
N LEU A 213 -12.03 17.73 28.87
CA LEU A 213 -11.92 16.59 27.95
C LEU A 213 -12.00 15.23 28.67
N GLY A 214 -11.88 15.24 30.02
CA GLY A 214 -11.80 14.01 30.82
C GLY A 214 -10.39 13.46 30.88
N HIS A 215 -10.25 12.12 30.93
CA HIS A 215 -8.95 11.45 31.02
C HIS A 215 -8.22 11.47 29.70
N ALA A 216 -6.96 11.94 29.68
CA ALA A 216 -6.06 11.83 28.54
C ALA A 216 -5.40 10.45 28.51
N ARG A 217 -5.34 9.81 27.34
CA ARG A 217 -4.72 8.49 27.20
C ARG A 217 -3.20 8.64 27.06
N ILE A 218 -2.45 7.86 27.84
CA ILE A 218 -0.98 7.92 27.89
C ILE A 218 -0.42 6.53 27.63
N GLY A 219 0.50 6.43 26.67
CA GLY A 219 1.24 5.22 26.33
C GLY A 219 2.67 5.27 26.82
N GLY A 220 3.25 4.12 27.13
CA GLY A 220 4.67 4.02 27.51
C GLY A 220 5.02 2.70 28.20
N PRO A 221 6.31 2.52 28.57
CA PRO A 221 7.41 3.49 28.60
C PRO A 221 8.03 3.82 27.22
N GLY A 222 7.83 3.02 26.16
CA GLY A 222 8.42 3.20 24.84
C GLY A 222 9.86 2.69 24.74
N ASP A 223 10.22 1.66 25.51
CA ASP A 223 11.58 1.10 25.57
C ASP A 223 11.98 0.43 24.24
N THR A 224 13.29 0.45 23.90
CA THR A 224 13.86 -0.13 22.67
C THR A 224 13.58 -1.62 22.51
N ARG A 225 13.24 -2.31 23.59
CA ARG A 225 12.98 -3.75 23.66
C ARG A 225 12.32 -4.13 24.96
N TRP A 226 11.82 -5.36 25.01
CA TRP A 226 11.33 -5.93 26.26
C TRP A 226 12.41 -6.01 27.35
N GLN A 227 12.15 -5.43 28.52
CA GLN A 227 13.06 -5.39 29.66
C GLN A 227 12.27 -5.67 30.97
N PRO A 228 12.15 -6.93 31.40
CA PRO A 228 11.25 -7.32 32.51
C PRO A 228 11.53 -6.60 33.81
N ALA A 229 12.80 -6.44 34.22
CA ALA A 229 13.16 -5.78 35.49
C ALA A 229 12.83 -4.27 35.46
N ARG A 230 13.09 -3.60 34.35
CA ARG A 230 12.77 -2.17 34.13
C ARG A 230 11.26 -1.96 34.13
N SER A 231 10.54 -2.80 33.40
CA SER A 231 9.07 -2.76 33.32
C SER A 231 8.43 -3.00 34.70
N ALA A 232 8.97 -3.93 35.52
CA ALA A 232 8.52 -4.17 36.88
C ALA A 232 8.70 -2.94 37.79
N ASP A 233 9.85 -2.28 37.72
CA ASP A 233 10.12 -1.05 38.48
C ASP A 233 9.12 0.06 38.11
N ILE A 234 8.91 0.28 36.79
CA ILE A 234 8.01 1.31 36.25
C ILE A 234 6.56 1.04 36.68
N LEU A 235 6.05 -0.17 36.46
CA LEU A 235 4.67 -0.52 36.79
C LEU A 235 4.41 -0.50 38.31
N THR A 236 5.38 -0.92 39.13
CA THR A 236 5.28 -0.86 40.60
C THR A 236 5.13 0.59 41.06
N PHE A 237 5.99 1.48 40.57
CA PHE A 237 5.92 2.91 40.89
C PHE A 237 4.62 3.55 40.39
N ALA A 238 4.26 3.27 39.13
CA ALA A 238 3.09 3.85 38.50
C ALA A 238 1.79 3.44 39.21
N LYS A 239 1.67 2.18 39.62
CA LYS A 239 0.56 1.68 40.44
C LYS A 239 0.49 2.43 41.78
N ALA A 240 1.60 2.54 42.48
CA ALA A 240 1.66 3.18 43.80
C ALA A 240 1.32 4.68 43.77
N ASN A 241 1.54 5.34 42.62
CA ASN A 241 1.31 6.78 42.45
C ASN A 241 0.04 7.12 41.64
N GLY A 242 -0.73 6.14 41.14
CA GLY A 242 -1.92 6.36 40.31
C GLY A 242 -1.61 6.93 38.91
N VAL A 243 -0.46 6.56 38.34
CA VAL A 243 0.03 7.04 37.02
C VAL A 243 0.36 5.88 36.08
N LEU A 244 -0.45 4.82 36.12
CA LEU A 244 -0.33 3.70 35.19
C LEU A 244 -0.55 4.14 33.74
N PRO A 245 0.22 3.65 32.75
CA PRO A 245 -0.07 3.89 31.37
C PRO A 245 -1.40 3.23 30.97
N ASP A 246 -2.15 3.87 30.07
CA ASP A 246 -3.35 3.30 29.47
C ASP A 246 -3.00 2.22 28.43
N ILE A 247 -1.82 2.32 27.83
CA ILE A 247 -1.29 1.40 26.84
C ILE A 247 0.18 1.14 27.17
N PHE A 248 0.55 -0.14 27.32
CA PHE A 248 1.94 -0.51 27.55
C PHE A 248 2.69 -0.64 26.21
N ILE A 249 3.88 -0.05 26.13
CA ILE A 249 4.62 0.11 24.88
C ILE A 249 6.08 -0.33 25.05
N TRP A 250 6.55 -1.17 24.11
CA TRP A 250 7.96 -1.45 23.85
C TRP A 250 8.15 -1.75 22.37
N HIS A 251 9.40 -1.86 21.89
CA HIS A 251 9.73 -2.16 20.49
C HIS A 251 10.16 -3.61 20.30
N GLU A 252 9.92 -4.16 19.12
CA GLU A 252 10.32 -5.50 18.68
C GLU A 252 11.07 -5.40 17.35
N LEU A 253 12.24 -4.72 17.40
CA LEU A 253 13.11 -4.51 16.24
C LEU A 253 14.14 -5.63 16.12
N GLY A 254 14.18 -6.31 14.98
CA GLY A 254 15.13 -7.38 14.71
C GLY A 254 14.46 -8.69 14.34
N ILE A 255 15.16 -9.49 13.55
CA ILE A 255 14.67 -10.79 13.04
C ILE A 255 14.37 -11.74 14.19
N ASP A 256 15.21 -11.75 15.22
CA ASP A 256 15.07 -12.65 16.37
C ASP A 256 13.78 -12.42 17.16
N ASN A 257 13.17 -11.25 17.04
CA ASN A 257 11.92 -10.92 17.71
C ASN A 257 10.73 -11.72 17.20
N LEU A 258 10.74 -12.17 15.94
CA LEU A 258 9.78 -13.17 15.45
C LEU A 258 9.81 -14.48 16.27
N ARG A 259 10.95 -14.80 16.89
CA ARG A 259 11.14 -15.98 17.74
C ARG A 259 10.74 -15.74 19.18
N THR A 260 11.02 -14.55 19.73
CA THR A 260 10.93 -14.24 21.16
C THR A 260 9.67 -13.48 21.56
N PHE A 261 8.96 -12.82 20.63
CA PHE A 261 7.84 -11.94 20.96
C PHE A 261 6.74 -12.64 21.79
N ARG A 262 6.40 -13.89 21.48
CA ARG A 262 5.39 -14.63 22.28
C ARG A 262 5.84 -14.85 23.73
N SER A 263 7.14 -15.04 23.99
CA SER A 263 7.66 -15.14 25.35
C SER A 263 7.66 -13.80 26.06
N HIS A 264 8.06 -12.71 25.37
CA HIS A 264 7.98 -11.34 25.93
C HIS A 264 6.55 -11.00 26.34
N PHE A 265 5.57 -11.30 25.50
CA PHE A 265 4.17 -11.12 25.82
C PHE A 265 3.71 -11.94 27.04
N ALA A 266 4.11 -13.21 27.12
CA ALA A 266 3.76 -14.07 28.24
C ALA A 266 4.39 -13.58 29.57
N GLU A 267 5.66 -13.16 29.53
CA GLU A 267 6.35 -12.57 30.68
C GLU A 267 5.68 -11.27 31.14
N TYR A 268 5.28 -10.40 30.19
CA TYR A 268 4.55 -9.17 30.53
C TYR A 268 3.20 -9.48 31.18
N ARG A 269 2.40 -10.40 30.64
CA ARG A 269 1.13 -10.81 31.23
C ARG A 269 1.28 -11.47 32.62
N GLN A 270 2.42 -12.15 32.86
CA GLN A 270 2.74 -12.67 34.18
C GLN A 270 3.11 -11.54 35.15
N LEU A 271 3.89 -10.56 34.68
CA LEU A 271 4.25 -9.38 35.49
C LEU A 271 3.01 -8.59 35.96
N GLU A 272 2.01 -8.38 35.09
CA GLU A 272 0.73 -7.77 35.48
C GLU A 272 0.05 -8.54 36.61
N LYS A 273 -0.01 -9.87 36.53
CA LYS A 273 -0.61 -10.72 37.57
C LYS A 273 0.16 -10.62 38.88
N ASP A 274 1.49 -10.67 38.84
CA ASP A 274 2.35 -10.59 39.99
C ASP A 274 2.20 -9.24 40.71
N LEU A 275 1.95 -8.17 39.97
CA LEU A 275 1.66 -6.85 40.49
C LEU A 275 0.17 -6.63 40.83
N GLY A 276 -0.70 -7.61 40.61
CA GLY A 276 -2.15 -7.46 40.82
C GLY A 276 -2.78 -6.36 39.96
N LEU A 277 -2.36 -6.27 38.69
CA LEU A 277 -2.92 -5.39 37.66
C LEU A 277 -3.91 -6.15 36.77
N GLY A 278 -4.92 -5.46 36.28
CA GLY A 278 -5.69 -5.95 35.11
C GLY A 278 -4.86 -5.88 33.86
N PRO A 279 -5.29 -6.57 32.77
CA PRO A 279 -4.56 -6.54 31.50
C PRO A 279 -4.59 -5.13 30.88
N ILE A 280 -3.42 -4.51 30.76
CA ILE A 280 -3.23 -3.23 30.08
C ILE A 280 -3.10 -3.51 28.55
N PRO A 281 -3.80 -2.79 27.69
CA PRO A 281 -3.59 -2.89 26.24
C PRO A 281 -2.12 -2.73 25.86
N ILE A 282 -1.69 -3.42 24.80
CA ILE A 282 -0.31 -3.37 24.31
C ILE A 282 -0.31 -2.82 22.89
N ASN A 283 0.63 -1.91 22.61
CA ASN A 283 0.99 -1.53 21.27
C ASN A 283 2.51 -1.65 21.08
N ILE A 284 2.94 -2.43 20.11
CA ILE A 284 4.35 -2.51 19.68
C ILE A 284 4.55 -1.41 18.65
N THR A 285 4.92 -0.23 19.09
CA THR A 285 4.96 0.98 18.27
C THR A 285 6.11 1.02 17.27
N GLU A 286 7.04 0.06 17.34
CA GLU A 286 8.02 -0.22 16.31
C GLU A 286 8.27 -1.73 16.20
N TYR A 287 7.95 -2.33 15.07
CA TYR A 287 8.30 -3.70 14.76
C TYR A 287 8.82 -3.84 13.33
N GLY A 288 9.55 -4.93 13.10
CA GLY A 288 10.03 -5.30 11.78
C GLY A 288 11.32 -4.59 11.35
N MET A 289 11.94 -5.13 10.32
CA MET A 289 13.19 -4.66 9.74
C MET A 289 12.98 -4.31 8.26
N LEU A 290 13.99 -3.73 7.59
CA LEU A 290 13.91 -3.40 6.17
C LEU A 290 13.49 -4.58 5.30
N ARG A 291 13.95 -5.80 5.63
CA ARG A 291 13.59 -7.03 4.91
C ARG A 291 12.08 -7.33 4.94
N ASP A 292 11.37 -6.82 5.94
CA ASP A 292 9.95 -7.10 6.14
C ASP A 292 9.08 -6.11 5.34
N MET A 293 9.61 -4.89 5.11
CA MET A 293 8.84 -3.81 4.49
C MET A 293 8.58 -4.07 3.00
N GLY A 294 7.33 -3.92 2.59
CA GLY A 294 6.88 -4.19 1.21
C GLY A 294 6.90 -5.67 0.82
N THR A 295 7.26 -6.59 1.73
CA THR A 295 7.43 -8.03 1.47
C THR A 295 6.29 -8.83 2.10
N PRO A 296 5.28 -9.27 1.33
CA PRO A 296 4.06 -9.89 1.88
C PRO A 296 4.32 -11.13 2.73
N GLY A 297 5.22 -12.02 2.28
CA GLY A 297 5.56 -13.26 3.00
C GLY A 297 6.26 -13.01 4.33
N GLN A 298 6.93 -11.87 4.48
CA GLN A 298 7.55 -11.48 5.75
C GLN A 298 6.53 -10.78 6.66
N LEU A 299 5.73 -9.85 6.10
CA LEU A 299 4.71 -9.14 6.86
C LEU A 299 3.72 -10.10 7.52
N VAL A 300 3.28 -11.15 6.83
CA VAL A 300 2.30 -12.09 7.39
C VAL A 300 2.81 -12.81 8.64
N GLN A 301 4.12 -12.99 8.81
CA GLN A 301 4.70 -13.58 10.01
C GLN A 301 4.45 -12.68 11.23
N TRP A 302 4.67 -11.37 11.10
CA TRP A 302 4.37 -10.37 12.13
C TRP A 302 2.86 -10.24 12.40
N LEU A 303 2.07 -10.10 11.32
CA LEU A 303 0.61 -9.96 11.43
C LEU A 303 -0.02 -11.16 12.15
N SER A 304 0.47 -12.38 11.89
CA SER A 304 -0.05 -13.60 12.52
C SER A 304 0.21 -13.64 14.02
N ILE A 305 1.41 -13.25 14.47
CA ILE A 305 1.75 -13.22 15.90
C ILE A 305 0.91 -12.17 16.63
N MET A 306 0.83 -10.97 16.08
CA MET A 306 0.09 -9.87 16.71
C MET A 306 -1.41 -10.15 16.78
N GLU A 307 -1.98 -10.72 15.70
CA GLU A 307 -3.39 -11.08 15.68
C GLU A 307 -3.71 -12.23 16.64
N ASP A 308 -2.81 -13.18 16.78
CA ASP A 308 -2.92 -14.30 17.73
C ASP A 308 -2.93 -13.80 19.20
N LEU A 309 -2.02 -12.87 19.50
CA LEU A 309 -1.87 -12.28 20.83
C LEU A 309 -2.85 -11.12 21.11
N LYS A 310 -3.60 -10.69 20.09
CA LYS A 310 -4.53 -9.55 20.16
C LYS A 310 -3.86 -8.25 20.63
N VAL A 311 -2.67 -7.96 20.09
CA VAL A 311 -1.93 -6.72 20.32
C VAL A 311 -1.95 -5.83 19.09
N ASP A 312 -1.83 -4.53 19.28
CA ASP A 312 -1.60 -3.58 18.20
C ASP A 312 -0.11 -3.49 17.89
N GLY A 313 0.23 -3.12 16.67
CA GLY A 313 1.60 -2.93 16.28
C GLY A 313 1.71 -1.93 15.13
N GLN A 314 2.87 -1.28 15.07
CA GLN A 314 3.21 -0.31 14.04
C GLN A 314 4.55 -0.69 13.43
N THR A 315 4.64 -0.72 12.11
CA THR A 315 5.91 -0.92 11.44
C THR A 315 6.85 0.23 11.74
N ALA A 316 8.12 -0.09 11.95
CA ALA A 316 9.15 0.90 12.23
C ALA A 316 9.42 1.80 11.02
N TYR A 317 9.90 3.00 11.30
CA TYR A 317 10.24 3.99 10.29
C TYR A 317 11.71 3.87 9.85
N TRP A 318 11.94 3.66 8.54
CA TRP A 318 13.28 3.44 8.03
C TRP A 318 13.73 4.44 6.96
N ASN A 319 12.78 5.06 6.23
CA ASN A 319 13.11 5.95 5.12
C ASN A 319 12.48 7.35 5.29
N TYR A 320 11.22 7.54 4.89
CA TYR A 320 10.56 8.84 4.95
C TYR A 320 9.04 8.69 5.16
N ALA A 321 8.39 9.76 5.66
CA ALA A 321 6.96 9.77 5.90
C ALA A 321 6.14 9.73 4.59
N GLY A 322 4.92 9.18 4.65
CA GLY A 322 3.94 9.28 3.57
C GLY A 322 3.85 8.09 2.61
N ASN A 323 4.43 6.92 2.96
CA ASN A 323 4.31 5.69 2.17
C ASN A 323 4.03 4.43 3.01
N PHE A 324 3.42 4.59 4.19
CA PHE A 324 3.17 3.50 5.15
C PHE A 324 4.43 2.69 5.48
N ASN A 325 5.57 3.37 5.67
CA ASN A 325 6.87 2.73 5.94
C ASN A 325 7.21 1.66 4.90
N ASP A 326 7.31 2.10 3.63
CA ASP A 326 7.60 1.25 2.48
C ASP A 326 6.57 0.14 2.19
N ASN A 327 5.35 0.28 2.74
CA ASN A 327 4.21 -0.59 2.45
C ASN A 327 3.19 0.06 1.49
N SER A 328 3.58 1.08 0.74
CA SER A 328 2.88 1.57 -0.45
C SER A 328 3.87 2.19 -1.43
N ALA A 329 3.60 2.05 -2.73
CA ALA A 329 4.39 2.64 -3.79
C ALA A 329 3.83 4.00 -4.17
N ARG A 330 4.69 5.01 -4.26
CA ARG A 330 4.28 6.36 -4.69
C ARG A 330 3.12 6.91 -3.83
N THR A 331 2.53 8.03 -4.18
CA THR A 331 1.45 8.64 -3.38
C THR A 331 0.10 7.94 -3.53
N ASN A 332 -0.16 7.32 -4.67
CA ASN A 332 -1.46 6.77 -5.08
C ASN A 332 -1.43 5.30 -5.47
N SER A 333 -0.29 4.62 -5.41
CA SER A 333 -0.14 3.25 -5.91
C SER A 333 0.12 2.24 -4.79
N ALA A 334 -0.42 1.04 -4.96
CA ALA A 334 -0.12 -0.09 -4.11
C ALA A 334 1.24 -0.70 -4.47
N ASN A 335 2.01 -1.12 -3.47
CA ASN A 335 3.01 -2.17 -3.62
C ASN A 335 2.47 -3.49 -3.05
N ALA A 336 3.30 -4.52 -3.01
CA ALA A 336 2.88 -5.82 -2.48
C ALA A 336 2.55 -5.78 -0.97
N GLY A 337 3.23 -4.93 -0.19
CA GLY A 337 2.92 -4.71 1.23
C GLY A 337 1.52 -4.14 1.44
N TRP A 338 1.12 -3.17 0.61
CA TRP A 338 -0.23 -2.59 0.67
C TRP A 338 -1.33 -3.62 0.42
N TRP A 339 -1.14 -4.51 -0.56
CA TRP A 339 -2.11 -5.58 -0.82
C TRP A 339 -2.23 -6.55 0.35
N MET A 340 -1.14 -6.83 1.08
CA MET A 340 -1.19 -7.63 2.31
C MET A 340 -1.98 -6.90 3.41
N TYR A 341 -1.76 -5.59 3.59
CA TYR A 341 -2.52 -4.77 4.54
C TYR A 341 -4.01 -4.74 4.18
N LYS A 342 -4.32 -4.59 2.89
CA LYS A 342 -5.70 -4.63 2.41
C LYS A 342 -6.37 -5.96 2.72
N TRP A 343 -5.72 -7.07 2.44
CA TRP A 343 -6.27 -8.41 2.74
C TRP A 343 -6.46 -8.64 4.24
N TYR A 344 -5.53 -8.16 5.05
CA TYR A 344 -5.68 -8.19 6.50
C TYR A 344 -6.87 -7.34 6.96
N GLY A 345 -7.00 -6.12 6.47
CA GLY A 345 -8.15 -5.26 6.77
C GLY A 345 -9.51 -5.80 6.28
N ASP A 346 -9.52 -6.64 5.23
CA ASP A 346 -10.74 -7.32 4.73
C ASP A 346 -11.27 -8.39 5.71
N LEU A 347 -10.51 -8.75 6.75
CA LEU A 347 -10.95 -9.64 7.82
C LEU A 347 -11.81 -8.92 8.88
N ALA A 348 -11.97 -7.60 8.78
CA ALA A 348 -12.77 -6.82 9.73
C ALA A 348 -14.20 -7.37 9.88
N GLY A 349 -14.67 -7.52 11.13
CA GLY A 349 -15.97 -8.08 11.43
C GLY A 349 -16.02 -9.62 11.51
N SER A 350 -14.90 -10.32 11.24
CA SER A 350 -14.77 -11.76 11.38
C SER A 350 -14.39 -12.19 12.81
N GLN A 351 -14.46 -13.49 13.05
CA GLN A 351 -13.76 -14.16 14.16
C GLN A 351 -12.47 -14.78 13.62
N THR A 352 -11.35 -14.61 14.30
CA THR A 352 -10.15 -15.38 14.03
C THR A 352 -10.30 -16.80 14.51
N VAL A 353 -9.56 -17.73 13.89
CA VAL A 353 -9.65 -19.16 14.15
C VAL A 353 -8.27 -19.75 14.37
N LYS A 354 -8.24 -20.95 14.95
CA LYS A 354 -6.98 -21.65 15.23
C LYS A 354 -6.24 -21.98 13.94
N VAL A 355 -4.98 -21.53 13.87
CA VAL A 355 -4.01 -21.86 12.86
C VAL A 355 -2.86 -22.63 13.50
N THR A 356 -2.43 -23.72 12.85
CA THR A 356 -1.27 -24.51 13.28
C THR A 356 -0.26 -24.50 12.15
N PRO A 357 0.78 -23.65 12.24
CA PRO A 357 1.89 -23.64 11.28
C PRO A 357 2.83 -24.85 11.50
N PRO A 358 3.71 -25.17 10.52
CA PRO A 358 4.67 -26.27 10.66
C PRO A 358 5.66 -26.05 11.82
N ALA A 359 6.04 -24.80 12.07
CA ALA A 359 6.90 -24.43 13.21
C ALA A 359 6.48 -23.08 13.78
N LEU A 360 6.18 -23.03 15.07
CA LEU A 360 5.92 -21.80 15.79
C LEU A 360 7.23 -21.20 16.32
N ASN A 361 7.30 -19.89 16.46
CA ASN A 361 8.46 -19.18 17.02
C ASN A 361 9.79 -19.48 16.28
N THR A 362 9.71 -19.69 14.98
CA THR A 362 10.87 -19.93 14.12
C THR A 362 10.83 -18.95 12.96
N VAL A 363 11.92 -18.21 12.79
CA VAL A 363 12.06 -17.21 11.72
C VAL A 363 11.95 -17.89 10.35
N ASP A 364 11.30 -17.21 9.40
CA ASP A 364 11.16 -17.64 8.01
C ASP A 364 10.51 -19.03 7.84
N THR A 365 9.57 -19.33 8.71
CA THR A 365 8.69 -20.49 8.55
C THR A 365 7.33 -20.04 8.03
N LEU A 366 6.61 -20.97 7.41
CA LEU A 366 5.25 -20.75 6.93
C LEU A 366 4.33 -20.38 8.10
N GLN A 367 3.71 -19.20 8.02
CA GLN A 367 2.79 -18.67 9.03
C GLN A 367 1.48 -18.27 8.35
N GLY A 368 0.42 -18.09 9.14
CA GLY A 368 -0.85 -17.64 8.59
C GLY A 368 -1.86 -17.17 9.62
N ILE A 369 -2.90 -16.51 9.11
CA ILE A 369 -4.07 -16.03 9.86
C ILE A 369 -5.29 -16.68 9.23
N GLY A 370 -6.12 -17.35 10.03
CA GLY A 370 -7.43 -17.85 9.62
C GLY A 370 -8.54 -17.00 10.22
N ALA A 371 -9.58 -16.72 9.43
CA ALA A 371 -10.74 -15.97 9.89
C ALA A 371 -12.05 -16.50 9.27
N ILE A 372 -13.14 -16.46 10.03
CA ILE A 372 -14.48 -16.81 9.57
C ILE A 372 -15.44 -15.64 9.74
N ASP A 373 -16.00 -15.19 8.63
CA ASP A 373 -17.10 -14.21 8.59
C ASP A 373 -18.42 -14.99 8.42
N THR A 374 -19.09 -15.24 9.53
CA THR A 374 -20.37 -15.99 9.55
C THR A 374 -21.50 -15.22 8.89
N LYS A 375 -21.46 -13.87 8.95
CA LYS A 375 -22.46 -12.99 8.33
C LYS A 375 -22.40 -13.08 6.80
N ASN A 376 -21.21 -13.03 6.22
CA ASN A 376 -20.99 -13.10 4.79
C ASN A 376 -20.69 -14.53 4.30
N ARG A 377 -20.69 -15.52 5.21
CA ARG A 377 -20.38 -16.94 4.94
C ARG A 377 -19.10 -17.08 4.12
N ARG A 378 -18.03 -16.45 4.62
CA ARG A 378 -16.70 -16.43 4.00
C ARG A 378 -15.67 -16.89 5.03
N ALA A 379 -14.88 -17.89 4.67
CA ALA A 379 -13.69 -18.28 5.42
C ALA A 379 -12.46 -17.80 4.63
N THR A 380 -11.50 -17.21 5.31
CA THR A 380 -10.30 -16.63 4.69
C THR A 380 -9.06 -17.12 5.41
N VAL A 381 -8.03 -17.47 4.63
CA VAL A 381 -6.67 -17.71 5.14
C VAL A 381 -5.71 -16.76 4.45
N LEU A 382 -4.91 -16.05 5.22
CA LEU A 382 -3.74 -15.31 4.74
C LEU A 382 -2.51 -16.09 5.18
N TYR A 383 -1.57 -16.37 4.29
CA TYR A 383 -0.34 -17.09 4.64
C TYR A 383 0.86 -16.64 3.81
N GLY A 384 2.05 -16.97 4.28
CA GLY A 384 3.32 -16.66 3.61
C GLY A 384 4.52 -17.00 4.50
N GLY A 385 5.72 -16.66 4.05
CA GLY A 385 6.97 -17.07 4.70
C GLY A 385 7.38 -18.51 4.34
N GLY A 386 8.34 -19.10 5.04
CA GLY A 386 8.75 -20.48 4.80
C GLY A 386 9.91 -20.64 3.83
N SER A 387 10.12 -21.86 3.35
CA SER A 387 11.27 -22.25 2.54
C SER A 387 11.05 -22.17 1.02
N GLY A 388 9.80 -21.94 0.59
CA GLY A 388 9.37 -22.09 -0.81
C GLY A 388 9.01 -23.55 -1.15
N GLY A 389 8.48 -23.80 -2.35
CA GLY A 389 8.01 -25.12 -2.81
C GLY A 389 6.49 -25.23 -2.72
N ALA A 390 5.94 -26.45 -2.67
CA ALA A 390 4.50 -26.68 -2.57
C ALA A 390 4.01 -26.64 -1.11
N VAL A 391 2.81 -26.06 -0.88
CA VAL A 391 2.17 -25.98 0.44
C VAL A 391 0.89 -26.81 0.44
N SER A 392 0.70 -27.65 1.48
CA SER A 392 -0.57 -28.29 1.79
C SER A 392 -1.35 -27.46 2.81
N LEU A 393 -2.58 -27.08 2.46
CA LEU A 393 -3.52 -26.39 3.36
C LEU A 393 -4.59 -27.38 3.82
N LYS A 394 -4.68 -27.63 5.13
CA LYS A 394 -5.75 -28.45 5.75
C LYS A 394 -6.78 -27.52 6.36
N LEU A 395 -7.96 -27.42 5.71
CA LEU A 395 -9.04 -26.51 6.05
C LEU A 395 -10.16 -27.29 6.73
N ALA A 396 -10.23 -27.27 8.05
CA ALA A 396 -11.24 -27.96 8.84
C ALA A 396 -12.37 -27.01 9.30
N GLY A 397 -13.49 -27.55 9.81
CA GLY A 397 -14.60 -26.75 10.34
C GLY A 397 -15.54 -26.14 9.29
N LEU A 398 -15.53 -26.65 8.04
CA LEU A 398 -16.29 -26.10 6.91
C LEU A 398 -17.72 -26.65 6.78
N SER A 399 -18.21 -27.49 7.69
CA SER A 399 -19.54 -28.10 7.59
C SER A 399 -20.70 -27.11 7.47
N SER A 400 -20.56 -25.91 8.09
CA SER A 400 -21.55 -24.83 8.02
C SER A 400 -21.68 -24.20 6.62
N PHE A 401 -20.71 -24.41 5.73
CA PHE A 401 -20.73 -23.91 4.35
C PHE A 401 -21.53 -24.83 3.40
N GLY A 402 -21.78 -26.08 3.81
CA GLY A 402 -22.49 -27.08 3.02
C GLY A 402 -21.63 -28.30 2.72
N THR A 403 -22.13 -29.17 1.82
CA THR A 403 -21.39 -30.38 1.37
C THR A 403 -20.35 -30.09 0.31
N LYS A 404 -20.41 -28.89 -0.27
CA LYS A 404 -19.47 -28.40 -1.28
C LYS A 404 -19.17 -26.91 -1.07
N VAL A 405 -17.96 -26.52 -1.41
CA VAL A 405 -17.46 -25.15 -1.34
C VAL A 405 -16.75 -24.75 -2.62
N ASP A 406 -16.72 -23.44 -2.88
CA ASP A 406 -15.86 -22.84 -3.90
C ASP A 406 -14.63 -22.24 -3.22
N ILE A 407 -13.46 -22.38 -3.85
CA ILE A 407 -12.18 -21.92 -3.30
C ILE A 407 -11.45 -21.09 -4.35
N GLU A 408 -10.97 -19.91 -3.96
CA GLU A 408 -10.07 -19.07 -4.76
C GLU A 408 -8.76 -18.88 -3.98
N VAL A 409 -7.63 -19.05 -4.65
CA VAL A 409 -6.28 -18.74 -4.13
C VAL A 409 -5.71 -17.60 -4.95
N ARG A 410 -5.28 -16.54 -4.27
CA ARG A 410 -4.64 -15.37 -4.87
C ARG A 410 -3.20 -15.27 -4.40
N GLU A 411 -2.34 -14.80 -5.29
CA GLU A 411 -0.91 -14.59 -5.02
C GLU A 411 -0.55 -13.11 -5.12
N ASN A 412 0.21 -12.63 -4.16
CA ASN A 412 0.73 -11.27 -4.08
C ASN A 412 2.25 -11.32 -4.01
N THR A 413 2.92 -11.20 -5.16
CA THR A 413 4.37 -11.33 -5.28
C THR A 413 5.09 -10.04 -4.91
N LEU A 414 6.35 -10.14 -4.44
CA LEU A 414 7.21 -9.00 -4.14
C LEU A 414 7.36 -8.08 -5.36
N SER A 415 7.13 -6.77 -5.16
CA SER A 415 7.22 -5.75 -6.20
C SER A 415 8.30 -4.68 -5.93
N GLY A 416 9.03 -4.78 -4.81
CA GLY A 416 9.90 -3.72 -4.32
C GLY A 416 9.16 -2.65 -3.50
N ALA A 417 9.88 -1.89 -2.69
CA ALA A 417 9.30 -0.88 -1.80
C ALA A 417 8.53 0.22 -2.55
N GLU A 418 9.07 0.72 -3.67
CA GLU A 418 8.44 1.72 -4.56
C GLU A 418 7.87 1.10 -5.85
N GLY A 419 7.90 -0.23 -6.00
CA GLY A 419 7.38 -0.92 -7.16
C GLY A 419 5.86 -1.08 -7.12
N VAL A 420 5.19 -0.71 -8.21
CA VAL A 420 3.73 -0.80 -8.33
C VAL A 420 3.31 -2.25 -8.46
N ALA A 421 2.43 -2.71 -7.57
CA ALA A 421 1.77 -4.01 -7.65
C ALA A 421 0.34 -3.86 -8.19
N GLY A 422 -0.01 -4.66 -9.17
CA GLY A 422 -1.38 -4.77 -9.66
C GLY A 422 -2.29 -5.55 -8.71
N THR A 423 -3.56 -5.65 -9.07
CA THR A 423 -4.50 -6.52 -8.34
C THR A 423 -3.97 -7.95 -8.32
N PRO A 424 -3.77 -8.57 -7.14
CA PRO A 424 -3.23 -9.92 -7.05
C PRO A 424 -4.09 -10.94 -7.82
N PRO A 425 -3.51 -11.71 -8.74
CA PRO A 425 -4.24 -12.65 -9.59
C PRO A 425 -4.77 -13.85 -8.80
N VAL A 426 -5.85 -14.44 -9.30
CA VAL A 426 -6.32 -15.76 -8.87
C VAL A 426 -5.47 -16.81 -9.57
N ILE A 427 -4.59 -17.49 -8.82
CA ILE A 427 -3.70 -18.54 -9.35
C ILE A 427 -4.36 -19.93 -9.33
N LYS A 428 -5.36 -20.12 -8.46
CA LYS A 428 -6.12 -21.38 -8.38
C LYS A 428 -7.58 -21.10 -8.05
N ALA A 429 -8.49 -21.65 -8.84
CA ALA A 429 -9.92 -21.56 -8.60
C ALA A 429 -10.55 -22.94 -8.71
N LEU A 430 -11.20 -23.38 -7.64
CA LEU A 430 -11.83 -24.70 -7.53
C LEU A 430 -13.32 -24.52 -7.22
N LYS A 431 -14.17 -25.11 -8.05
CA LYS A 431 -15.62 -25.06 -7.89
C LYS A 431 -16.17 -26.37 -7.36
N GLY A 432 -17.09 -26.28 -6.40
CA GLY A 432 -17.85 -27.45 -5.91
C GLY A 432 -16.97 -28.49 -5.24
N VAL A 433 -15.90 -28.05 -4.56
CA VAL A 433 -15.01 -28.96 -3.82
C VAL A 433 -15.78 -29.64 -2.70
N ARG A 434 -15.77 -31.00 -2.69
CA ARG A 434 -16.48 -31.77 -1.67
C ARG A 434 -15.86 -31.58 -0.29
N VAL A 435 -16.70 -31.23 0.69
CA VAL A 435 -16.31 -31.15 2.10
C VAL A 435 -16.49 -32.57 2.70
N VAL A 436 -15.39 -33.19 3.11
CA VAL A 436 -15.40 -34.56 3.69
C VAL A 436 -15.11 -34.44 5.19
N ASN A 437 -16.08 -34.89 6.02
CA ASN A 437 -15.98 -34.75 7.49
C ASN A 437 -15.66 -33.32 7.96
N GLY A 438 -16.22 -32.31 7.28
CA GLY A 438 -15.97 -30.90 7.58
C GLY A 438 -14.64 -30.38 7.09
N THR A 439 -13.87 -31.14 6.33
CA THR A 439 -12.50 -30.78 5.94
C THR A 439 -12.33 -30.74 4.41
N VAL A 440 -11.46 -29.86 3.95
CA VAL A 440 -10.92 -29.81 2.60
C VAL A 440 -9.40 -29.76 2.70
N GLU A 441 -8.70 -30.54 1.90
CA GLU A 441 -7.25 -30.43 1.69
C GLU A 441 -7.01 -29.75 0.33
N LEU A 442 -6.12 -28.77 0.33
CA LEU A 442 -5.76 -27.98 -0.83
C LEU A 442 -4.25 -27.92 -0.97
N GLU A 443 -3.75 -28.31 -2.11
CA GLU A 443 -2.34 -28.18 -2.46
C GLU A 443 -2.15 -26.93 -3.34
N VAL A 444 -1.20 -26.06 -2.97
CA VAL A 444 -0.80 -24.90 -3.75
C VAL A 444 0.61 -25.14 -4.25
N PRO A 445 0.83 -25.44 -5.54
CA PRO A 445 2.14 -25.63 -6.12
C PRO A 445 2.86 -24.29 -6.33
N THR A 446 4.17 -24.34 -6.56
CA THR A 446 5.00 -23.15 -6.87
C THR A 446 4.91 -22.03 -5.82
N TYR A 447 5.02 -22.39 -4.56
CA TYR A 447 4.99 -21.46 -3.44
C TYR A 447 6.26 -20.56 -3.43
N ASP A 448 6.03 -19.24 -3.47
CA ASP A 448 7.10 -18.24 -3.28
C ASP A 448 7.09 -17.76 -1.82
N ARG A 449 8.18 -17.96 -1.09
CA ARG A 449 8.31 -17.59 0.34
C ARG A 449 8.19 -16.09 0.61
N TYR A 450 8.48 -15.23 -0.37
CA TYR A 450 8.36 -13.77 -0.24
C TYR A 450 6.98 -13.25 -0.65
N ALA A 451 6.20 -14.08 -1.34
CA ALA A 451 4.83 -13.75 -1.66
C ALA A 451 3.89 -13.98 -0.47
N GLY A 452 2.80 -13.23 -0.45
CA GLY A 452 1.65 -13.46 0.40
C GLY A 452 0.52 -14.12 -0.38
N TYR A 453 -0.22 -14.99 0.28
CA TYR A 453 -1.33 -15.73 -0.34
C TYR A 453 -2.63 -15.47 0.41
N GLN A 454 -3.73 -15.36 -0.35
CA GLN A 454 -5.07 -15.28 0.20
C GLN A 454 -5.89 -16.46 -0.33
N VAL A 455 -6.45 -17.26 0.58
CA VAL A 455 -7.44 -18.30 0.25
C VAL A 455 -8.81 -17.81 0.70
N ILE A 456 -9.78 -17.81 -0.21
CA ILE A 456 -11.17 -17.47 0.07
C ILE A 456 -12.03 -18.70 -0.16
N VAL A 457 -12.73 -19.16 0.88
CA VAL A 457 -13.68 -20.26 0.82
C VAL A 457 -15.09 -19.72 1.01
N THR A 458 -16.01 -20.08 0.10
CA THR A 458 -17.42 -19.70 0.15
C THR A 458 -18.30 -20.93 -0.08
N PRO A 459 -19.59 -20.92 0.30
CA PRO A 459 -20.53 -21.91 -0.17
C PRO A 459 -20.48 -22.05 -1.70
N GLU A 460 -20.76 -23.24 -2.22
CA GLU A 460 -20.86 -23.45 -3.68
C GLU A 460 -21.81 -22.44 -4.30
N GLN A 461 -21.36 -21.80 -5.36
CA GLN A 461 -22.09 -20.74 -6.06
C GLN A 461 -22.41 -21.19 -7.49
N ASP A 462 -23.53 -20.71 -8.04
CA ASP A 462 -23.85 -20.91 -9.44
C ASP A 462 -23.08 -19.90 -10.32
N ARG A 463 -21.76 -20.04 -10.30
CA ARG A 463 -20.86 -19.27 -11.19
C ARG A 463 -19.68 -20.11 -11.63
N THR A 464 -19.10 -19.77 -12.77
CA THR A 464 -17.77 -20.22 -13.13
C THR A 464 -16.77 -19.40 -12.31
N LEU A 465 -15.93 -20.08 -11.55
CA LEU A 465 -14.73 -19.43 -10.96
C LEU A 465 -13.71 -19.27 -12.08
N GLU A 466 -13.17 -18.11 -12.20
CA GLU A 466 -12.13 -17.82 -13.18
C GLU A 466 -10.82 -17.70 -12.45
N ALA A 467 -9.91 -18.62 -12.69
CA ALA A 467 -8.49 -18.39 -12.49
C ALA A 467 -8.13 -17.20 -13.39
N GLY A 468 -7.50 -16.16 -12.81
CA GLY A 468 -7.28 -14.86 -13.45
C GLY A 468 -7.11 -14.96 -14.96
N LYS A 469 -8.04 -14.39 -15.70
CA LYS A 469 -8.12 -14.46 -17.17
C LYS A 469 -6.99 -13.73 -17.86
N VAL A 470 -6.36 -12.78 -17.15
CA VAL A 470 -5.28 -12.01 -17.71
C VAL A 470 -4.05 -12.90 -17.76
N TRP A 471 -3.62 -13.24 -18.97
CA TRP A 471 -2.36 -13.94 -19.15
C TRP A 471 -1.20 -13.08 -18.65
N ALA A 472 -0.33 -13.66 -17.86
CA ALA A 472 0.89 -13.04 -17.38
C ALA A 472 2.01 -14.08 -17.30
N ALA A 473 3.24 -13.61 -17.49
CA ALA A 473 4.47 -14.39 -17.26
C ALA A 473 5.45 -13.52 -16.50
N SER A 474 6.34 -14.16 -15.75
CA SER A 474 7.41 -13.47 -15.01
C SER A 474 8.71 -14.28 -15.07
N VAL A 475 9.82 -13.59 -14.90
CA VAL A 475 11.15 -14.18 -14.78
C VAL A 475 11.98 -13.33 -13.82
N GLU A 476 12.74 -13.97 -12.94
CA GLU A 476 13.76 -13.29 -12.14
C GLU A 476 14.88 -12.84 -13.09
N ALA A 477 15.41 -11.63 -12.91
CA ALA A 477 16.37 -11.04 -13.84
C ALA A 477 17.64 -11.88 -13.97
N GLU A 478 18.09 -12.49 -12.87
CA GLU A 478 19.25 -13.38 -12.85
C GLU A 478 19.04 -14.70 -13.60
N ASN A 479 17.80 -15.07 -13.90
CA ASN A 479 17.47 -16.29 -14.66
C ASN A 479 17.31 -16.01 -16.17
N THR A 480 17.53 -14.77 -16.61
CA THR A 480 17.59 -14.41 -18.02
C THR A 480 18.96 -14.73 -18.63
N ASN A 481 19.08 -14.66 -19.96
CA ASN A 481 20.38 -14.82 -20.61
C ASN A 481 21.15 -13.47 -20.55
N LEU A 482 22.08 -13.39 -19.60
CA LEU A 482 22.83 -12.16 -19.29
C LEU A 482 24.09 -12.01 -20.14
N THR A 483 24.38 -10.79 -20.57
CA THR A 483 25.64 -10.38 -21.20
C THR A 483 26.19 -9.14 -20.51
N ALA A 484 27.47 -9.14 -20.16
CA ALA A 484 28.15 -8.02 -19.50
C ALA A 484 27.36 -7.45 -18.31
N ALA A 485 26.94 -8.34 -17.41
CA ALA A 485 26.20 -8.05 -16.20
C ALA A 485 26.65 -8.98 -15.06
N THR A 486 26.37 -8.63 -13.81
CA THR A 486 26.80 -9.37 -12.63
C THR A 486 25.56 -9.74 -11.80
N VAL A 487 25.47 -11.03 -11.39
CA VAL A 487 24.44 -11.50 -10.45
C VAL A 487 24.97 -11.33 -9.02
N TYR A 488 24.16 -10.73 -8.17
CA TYR A 488 24.42 -10.56 -6.74
C TYR A 488 23.46 -11.40 -5.93
N THR A 489 23.98 -12.12 -4.92
CA THR A 489 23.15 -12.87 -3.98
C THR A 489 22.78 -11.99 -2.78
N GLN A 490 21.50 -11.97 -2.45
CA GLN A 490 20.95 -11.23 -1.30
C GLN A 490 20.58 -12.23 -0.21
N ASP A 491 21.38 -12.28 0.85
CA ASP A 491 21.04 -13.09 2.02
C ASP A 491 20.03 -12.33 2.88
N PRO A 492 18.80 -12.86 3.08
CA PRO A 492 17.75 -12.19 3.86
C PRO A 492 18.08 -12.07 5.36
N LEU A 493 19.01 -12.87 5.87
CA LEU A 493 19.46 -12.81 7.26
C LEU A 493 20.72 -11.97 7.44
N SER A 494 21.37 -11.58 6.34
CA SER A 494 22.60 -10.78 6.39
C SER A 494 22.34 -9.42 7.04
N GLY A 495 23.24 -9.04 7.97
CA GLY A 495 23.17 -7.75 8.64
C GLY A 495 21.94 -7.56 9.51
N GLY A 496 21.37 -8.64 10.08
CA GLY A 496 20.24 -8.54 11.02
C GLY A 496 18.92 -8.05 10.39
N GLY A 497 18.79 -8.14 9.05
CA GLY A 497 17.58 -7.71 8.33
C GLY A 497 17.61 -6.25 7.85
N TRP A 498 18.75 -5.58 7.94
CA TRP A 498 18.96 -4.20 7.49
C TRP A 498 19.07 -4.01 5.97
N LYS A 499 18.40 -4.88 5.20
CA LYS A 499 18.38 -4.81 3.73
C LYS A 499 16.99 -5.15 3.21
N PHE A 500 16.54 -4.42 2.19
CA PHE A 500 15.35 -4.83 1.44
C PHE A 500 15.62 -6.12 0.66
N LEU A 501 14.64 -7.00 0.60
CA LEU A 501 14.76 -8.27 -0.12
C LEU A 501 14.72 -8.07 -1.64
N ALA A 502 15.44 -8.93 -2.34
CA ALA A 502 15.27 -9.16 -3.77
C ALA A 502 14.30 -10.33 -3.99
N SER A 503 13.52 -10.28 -5.04
CA SER A 503 12.73 -11.42 -5.53
C SER A 503 13.70 -12.59 -5.84
N GLY A 504 13.34 -13.81 -5.49
CA GLY A 504 14.25 -14.96 -5.66
C GLY A 504 15.54 -14.94 -4.84
N GLY A 505 15.78 -13.88 -4.04
CA GLY A 505 16.99 -13.73 -3.22
C GLY A 505 18.25 -13.34 -4.01
N ARG A 506 18.11 -12.88 -5.24
CA ARG A 506 19.21 -12.43 -6.10
C ARG A 506 18.77 -11.25 -6.96
N ASP A 507 19.73 -10.48 -7.45
CA ASP A 507 19.51 -9.39 -8.39
C ASP A 507 20.68 -9.26 -9.39
N VAL A 508 20.50 -8.45 -10.42
CA VAL A 508 21.47 -8.19 -11.47
C VAL A 508 21.88 -6.73 -11.45
N GLY A 509 23.20 -6.50 -11.45
CA GLY A 509 23.76 -5.15 -11.55
C GLY A 509 24.95 -5.10 -12.52
N SER A 510 25.76 -4.03 -12.43
CA SER A 510 26.86 -3.76 -13.36
C SER A 510 26.38 -3.64 -14.82
N PHE A 511 25.21 -3.05 -15.03
CA PHE A 511 24.64 -2.82 -16.36
C PHE A 511 25.22 -1.56 -17.00
N ASN A 512 26.57 -1.50 -17.06
CA ASN A 512 27.35 -0.30 -17.34
C ASN A 512 28.26 -0.42 -18.58
N GLN A 513 27.99 -1.40 -19.44
CA GLN A 513 28.66 -1.56 -20.72
C GLN A 513 27.67 -1.39 -21.88
N PRO A 514 28.07 -0.86 -23.04
CA PRO A 514 27.16 -0.79 -24.20
C PRO A 514 26.62 -2.16 -24.67
N THR A 515 27.33 -3.23 -24.30
CA THR A 515 26.92 -4.61 -24.58
C THR A 515 26.07 -5.25 -23.48
N SER A 516 25.86 -4.56 -22.35
CA SER A 516 25.05 -5.08 -21.24
C SER A 516 23.60 -5.30 -21.67
N LYS A 517 23.13 -6.53 -21.49
CA LYS A 517 21.76 -6.93 -21.82
C LYS A 517 21.27 -8.11 -20.98
N ALA A 518 19.93 -8.20 -20.86
CA ALA A 518 19.21 -9.33 -20.29
C ALA A 518 18.16 -9.79 -21.34
N ASP A 519 18.31 -11.00 -21.85
CA ASP A 519 17.43 -11.58 -22.86
C ASP A 519 16.49 -12.60 -22.21
N TRP A 520 15.18 -12.41 -22.39
CA TRP A 520 14.13 -13.29 -21.89
C TRP A 520 13.30 -13.83 -23.06
N THR A 521 13.26 -15.15 -23.23
CA THR A 521 12.42 -15.81 -24.21
C THR A 521 11.07 -16.17 -23.57
N VAL A 522 9.98 -15.71 -24.16
CA VAL A 522 8.62 -15.89 -23.66
C VAL A 522 7.66 -16.21 -24.82
N SER A 523 6.64 -17.04 -24.56
CA SER A 523 5.58 -17.34 -25.55
C SER A 523 4.30 -16.66 -25.11
N VAL A 524 3.73 -15.80 -25.98
CA VAL A 524 2.47 -15.13 -25.73
C VAL A 524 1.31 -15.82 -26.47
N PRO A 525 0.10 -15.90 -25.87
CA PRO A 525 -1.00 -16.74 -26.38
C PRO A 525 -1.75 -16.14 -27.57
N ARG A 526 -1.68 -14.83 -27.79
CA ARG A 526 -2.45 -14.11 -28.84
C ARG A 526 -1.77 -12.84 -29.26
N ASP A 527 -2.17 -12.31 -30.41
CA ASP A 527 -1.84 -10.94 -30.82
C ASP A 527 -2.47 -9.95 -29.86
N GLY A 528 -1.70 -8.94 -29.41
CA GLY A 528 -2.24 -7.97 -28.46
C GLY A 528 -1.21 -6.96 -27.96
N LYS A 529 -1.63 -6.20 -26.95
CA LYS A 529 -0.78 -5.27 -26.21
C LYS A 529 -0.37 -5.91 -24.89
N TYR A 530 0.91 -5.84 -24.60
CA TYR A 530 1.51 -6.43 -23.41
C TYR A 530 2.27 -5.36 -22.63
N ARG A 531 1.98 -5.25 -21.33
CA ARG A 531 2.77 -4.41 -20.43
C ARG A 531 3.97 -5.20 -19.95
N PHE A 532 5.14 -4.70 -20.26
CA PHE A 532 6.41 -5.16 -19.73
C PHE A 532 6.78 -4.29 -18.53
N GLN A 533 6.80 -4.87 -17.34
CA GLN A 533 7.17 -4.22 -16.10
C GLN A 533 8.53 -4.74 -15.64
N ILE A 534 9.39 -3.84 -15.20
CA ILE A 534 10.73 -4.09 -14.72
C ILE A 534 10.81 -3.62 -13.28
N ILE A 535 11.13 -4.50 -12.36
CA ILE A 535 11.44 -4.16 -10.96
C ILE A 535 12.94 -3.90 -10.89
N GLY A 536 13.33 -2.72 -10.40
CA GLY A 536 14.74 -2.33 -10.34
C GLY A 536 14.99 -1.06 -9.55
N ALA A 537 16.26 -0.71 -9.37
CA ALA A 537 16.68 0.47 -8.62
C ALA A 537 17.53 1.41 -9.46
N THR A 538 17.19 2.70 -9.43
CA THR A 538 17.83 3.80 -10.14
C THR A 538 18.23 4.89 -9.12
N PRO A 539 19.38 4.75 -8.45
CA PRO A 539 19.75 5.63 -7.34
C PRO A 539 20.00 7.07 -7.76
N GLY A 540 19.27 8.02 -7.19
CA GLY A 540 19.54 9.45 -7.22
C GLY A 540 19.23 10.20 -8.52
N THR A 541 19.12 9.52 -9.66
CA THR A 541 18.86 10.14 -10.97
C THR A 541 17.97 9.25 -11.83
N PRO A 542 17.13 9.82 -12.71
CA PRO A 542 16.38 9.03 -13.69
C PRO A 542 17.32 8.29 -14.64
N GLY A 543 16.96 7.07 -15.00
CA GLY A 543 17.77 6.19 -15.86
C GLY A 543 17.03 5.71 -17.09
N ARG A 544 17.75 5.10 -18.03
CA ARG A 544 17.19 4.62 -19.30
C ARG A 544 17.78 3.29 -19.73
N HIS A 545 16.91 2.44 -20.31
CA HIS A 545 17.25 1.27 -21.12
C HIS A 545 16.52 1.33 -22.46
N ALA A 546 16.88 0.45 -23.36
CA ALA A 546 16.15 0.17 -24.60
C ALA A 546 15.60 -1.25 -24.55
N LEU A 547 14.29 -1.40 -24.80
CA LEU A 547 13.66 -2.70 -24.96
C LEU A 547 13.61 -3.09 -26.44
N PHE A 548 14.12 -4.27 -26.74
CA PHE A 548 14.06 -4.88 -28.08
C PHE A 548 13.13 -6.10 -28.03
N VAL A 549 12.39 -6.30 -29.10
CA VAL A 549 11.62 -7.52 -29.37
C VAL A 549 12.21 -8.14 -30.65
N ASP A 550 12.67 -9.38 -30.56
CA ASP A 550 13.27 -10.12 -31.67
C ASP A 550 14.37 -9.32 -32.41
N ASN A 551 15.23 -8.66 -31.63
CA ASN A 551 16.30 -7.77 -32.03
C ASN A 551 15.86 -6.44 -32.75
N VAL A 552 14.59 -6.11 -32.74
CA VAL A 552 14.08 -4.82 -33.22
C VAL A 552 13.75 -3.95 -32.01
N MET A 553 14.24 -2.70 -31.98
CA MET A 553 13.93 -1.76 -30.91
C MET A 553 12.43 -1.50 -30.85
N ALA A 554 11.79 -1.88 -29.76
CA ALA A 554 10.34 -1.77 -29.55
C ALA A 554 9.96 -0.51 -28.76
N SER A 555 10.74 -0.16 -27.74
CA SER A 555 10.45 0.99 -26.87
C SER A 555 11.68 1.46 -26.10
N PRO A 556 11.87 2.77 -25.86
CA PRO A 556 12.69 3.23 -24.76
C PRO A 556 12.02 2.88 -23.44
N VAL A 557 12.81 2.55 -22.44
CA VAL A 557 12.38 2.35 -21.04
C VAL A 557 12.93 3.48 -20.20
N GLN A 558 12.03 4.19 -19.53
CA GLN A 558 12.38 5.31 -18.66
C GLN A 558 12.14 4.90 -17.21
N TYR A 559 13.15 5.09 -16.38
CA TYR A 559 13.07 4.90 -14.93
C TYR A 559 13.01 6.26 -14.25
N THR A 560 12.08 6.42 -13.31
CA THR A 560 12.11 7.54 -12.37
C THR A 560 13.25 7.31 -11.37
N ALA A 561 13.84 8.37 -10.87
CA ALA A 561 14.80 8.23 -9.78
C ALA A 561 14.11 7.61 -8.57
N ASN A 562 14.77 6.63 -7.95
CA ASN A 562 14.40 6.12 -6.64
C ASN A 562 15.66 5.95 -5.81
N LEU A 563 15.57 6.24 -4.53
CA LEU A 563 16.73 6.28 -3.66
C LEU A 563 16.26 6.04 -2.22
N ALA A 564 16.77 5.00 -1.59
CA ALA A 564 16.71 4.92 -0.16
C ALA A 564 17.47 6.09 0.46
N LEU A 565 16.93 6.67 1.52
CA LEU A 565 17.50 7.84 2.18
C LEU A 565 18.86 7.56 2.84
N THR A 566 19.15 6.28 3.12
CA THR A 566 20.45 5.84 3.64
C THR A 566 21.33 5.26 2.53
N SER A 567 22.59 5.63 2.49
CA SER A 567 23.53 5.31 1.39
C SER A 567 23.70 3.80 1.11
N TYR A 568 23.57 2.95 2.12
CA TYR A 568 23.72 1.51 1.98
C TYR A 568 22.50 0.81 1.39
N GLN A 569 21.35 1.48 1.33
CA GLN A 569 20.07 0.91 0.84
C GLN A 569 19.80 1.26 -0.63
N LYS A 570 20.50 2.21 -1.22
CA LYS A 570 20.18 2.82 -2.51
C LYS A 570 19.96 1.82 -3.66
N TRP A 571 20.74 0.73 -3.72
CA TRP A 571 20.63 -0.30 -4.75
C TRP A 571 19.58 -1.38 -4.44
N GLN A 572 19.04 -1.39 -3.23
CA GLN A 572 18.05 -2.36 -2.76
C GLN A 572 16.65 -1.75 -2.67
N TYR A 573 16.54 -0.44 -2.67
CA TYR A 573 15.27 0.27 -2.65
C TYR A 573 14.69 0.33 -4.06
N ARG A 574 13.95 -0.73 -4.44
CA ARG A 574 13.50 -0.96 -5.80
C ARG A 574 12.15 -0.31 -6.07
N GLY A 575 12.04 0.28 -7.28
CA GLY A 575 10.81 0.74 -7.88
C GLY A 575 10.44 -0.12 -9.09
N SER A 576 9.49 0.35 -9.89
CA SER A 576 9.15 -0.26 -11.17
C SER A 576 9.13 0.74 -12.31
N ALA A 577 9.47 0.27 -13.51
CA ALA A 577 9.25 0.93 -14.78
C ALA A 577 8.39 0.05 -15.67
N GLU A 578 7.47 0.66 -16.42
CA GLU A 578 6.52 -0.04 -17.27
C GLU A 578 6.53 0.51 -18.70
N VAL A 579 6.47 -0.36 -19.69
CA VAL A 579 6.22 -0.02 -21.10
C VAL A 579 5.21 -0.98 -21.70
N THR A 580 4.32 -0.47 -22.56
CA THR A 580 3.35 -1.29 -23.29
C THR A 580 3.83 -1.48 -24.71
N ILE A 581 3.92 -2.74 -25.14
CA ILE A 581 4.40 -3.14 -26.46
C ILE A 581 3.38 -4.04 -27.18
N PRO A 582 3.24 -3.95 -28.52
CA PRO A 582 2.48 -4.92 -29.28
C PRO A 582 3.32 -6.20 -29.49
N LEU A 583 2.69 -7.37 -29.29
CA LEU A 583 3.28 -8.67 -29.62
C LEU A 583 2.28 -9.49 -30.43
N THR A 584 2.78 -10.32 -31.34
CA THR A 584 1.99 -11.33 -32.07
C THR A 584 1.95 -12.63 -31.27
N ALA A 585 0.96 -13.49 -31.51
CA ALA A 585 0.94 -14.82 -30.90
C ALA A 585 2.21 -15.62 -31.25
N GLY A 586 2.82 -16.25 -30.25
CA GLY A 586 4.02 -17.07 -30.46
C GLY A 586 5.17 -16.74 -29.52
N GLN A 587 6.34 -17.21 -29.86
CA GLN A 587 7.57 -17.04 -29.10
C GLN A 587 8.28 -15.75 -29.51
N HIS A 588 8.68 -14.96 -28.50
CA HIS A 588 9.47 -13.72 -28.66
C HIS A 588 10.66 -13.71 -27.72
N THR A 589 11.73 -13.01 -28.13
CA THR A 589 12.85 -12.68 -27.28
C THR A 589 12.76 -11.20 -26.90
N LEU A 590 12.46 -10.92 -25.63
CA LEU A 590 12.52 -9.59 -25.03
C LEU A 590 13.95 -9.34 -24.55
N SER A 591 14.61 -8.30 -25.04
CA SER A 591 15.99 -7.96 -24.70
C SER A 591 16.04 -6.56 -24.13
N LEU A 592 16.32 -6.46 -22.82
CA LEU A 592 16.55 -5.17 -22.15
C LEU A 592 18.04 -4.83 -22.27
N ARG A 593 18.36 -3.66 -22.83
CA ARG A 593 19.73 -3.26 -23.18
C ARG A 593 20.12 -1.92 -22.60
N ALA A 594 21.37 -1.78 -22.17
CA ALA A 594 21.97 -0.52 -21.70
C ALA A 594 22.30 0.45 -22.83
N SER A 595 22.19 0.02 -24.08
CA SER A 595 22.48 0.80 -25.28
C SER A 595 21.42 0.54 -26.36
N ALA A 596 21.07 1.56 -27.14
CA ALA A 596 20.17 1.45 -28.27
C ALA A 596 20.88 1.05 -29.57
N ASP A 597 22.17 1.34 -29.69
CA ASP A 597 23.01 1.11 -30.90
C ASP A 597 24.15 0.11 -30.68
N GLY A 598 24.30 -0.42 -29.45
CA GLY A 598 25.36 -1.34 -29.06
C GLY A 598 26.73 -0.70 -28.83
N THR A 599 26.84 0.62 -28.95
CA THR A 599 28.10 1.38 -28.87
C THR A 599 28.07 2.50 -27.83
N THR A 600 26.91 3.13 -27.65
CA THR A 600 26.72 4.28 -26.76
C THR A 600 25.85 3.91 -25.58
N LEU A 601 26.34 4.10 -24.37
CA LEU A 601 25.52 3.92 -23.15
C LEU A 601 24.37 4.93 -23.08
N LEU A 602 23.21 4.45 -22.74
CA LEU A 602 22.08 5.31 -22.39
C LEU A 602 22.30 6.02 -21.04
N PRO A 603 21.71 7.19 -20.80
CA PRO A 603 21.89 7.92 -19.54
C PRO A 603 21.54 7.07 -18.32
N ASN A 604 22.43 7.01 -17.35
CA ASN A 604 22.25 6.32 -16.08
C ASN A 604 21.74 4.86 -16.24
N SER A 605 22.31 4.11 -17.19
CA SER A 605 21.91 2.76 -17.52
C SER A 605 22.40 1.70 -16.52
N ASP A 606 23.28 2.05 -15.58
CA ASP A 606 23.67 1.13 -14.50
C ASP A 606 22.53 1.05 -13.47
N ILE A 607 21.61 0.14 -13.73
CA ILE A 607 20.37 -0.05 -13.00
C ILE A 607 20.39 -1.46 -12.42
N THR A 608 20.10 -1.60 -11.12
CA THR A 608 19.88 -2.92 -10.52
C THR A 608 18.55 -3.48 -11.00
N LEU A 609 18.58 -4.68 -11.55
CA LEU A 609 17.40 -5.40 -12.07
C LEU A 609 17.08 -6.57 -11.15
N ASP A 610 15.81 -6.73 -10.78
CA ASP A 610 15.33 -7.77 -9.87
C ASP A 610 14.42 -8.75 -10.62
N LYS A 611 13.34 -8.27 -11.24
CA LYS A 611 12.31 -9.12 -11.84
C LYS A 611 11.68 -8.46 -13.06
N PHE A 612 11.31 -9.29 -14.03
CA PHE A 612 10.52 -8.89 -15.19
C PHE A 612 9.14 -9.55 -15.17
N LEU A 613 8.11 -8.78 -15.50
CA LEU A 613 6.73 -9.26 -15.63
C LEU A 613 6.18 -8.83 -16.99
N LEU A 614 5.48 -9.73 -17.66
CA LEU A 614 4.78 -9.45 -18.91
C LEU A 614 3.31 -9.79 -18.74
N THR A 615 2.43 -8.80 -18.90
CA THR A 615 0.99 -8.95 -18.66
C THR A 615 0.21 -8.55 -19.91
N ASP A 616 -0.73 -9.36 -20.34
CA ASP A 616 -1.67 -9.01 -21.41
C ASP A 616 -2.57 -7.85 -20.95
N VAL A 617 -2.49 -6.73 -21.65
CA VAL A 617 -3.28 -5.52 -21.39
C VAL A 617 -4.05 -5.08 -22.64
N THR A 618 -4.35 -6.02 -23.52
CA THR A 618 -5.10 -5.75 -24.74
C THR A 618 -6.41 -5.05 -24.40
N ASP A 619 -6.71 -3.98 -25.14
CA ASP A 619 -7.87 -3.12 -24.87
C ASP A 619 -9.18 -3.92 -24.78
N GLY A 620 -10.02 -3.54 -23.84
CA GLY A 620 -11.31 -4.16 -23.60
C GLY A 620 -11.34 -5.33 -22.62
N GLU A 621 -10.17 -5.76 -22.09
CA GLU A 621 -10.15 -6.79 -21.04
C GLU A 621 -10.63 -6.18 -19.70
N PRO A 622 -11.68 -6.74 -19.11
CA PRO A 622 -12.23 -6.21 -17.87
C PRO A 622 -11.52 -6.77 -16.63
N THR A 623 -11.31 -5.93 -15.63
CA THR A 623 -11.02 -6.39 -14.27
C THR A 623 -12.33 -6.59 -13.53
N VAL A 624 -12.58 -7.80 -13.02
CA VAL A 624 -13.83 -8.18 -12.37
C VAL A 624 -13.67 -8.24 -10.86
N TYR A 625 -14.57 -7.58 -10.14
CA TYR A 625 -14.66 -7.56 -8.67
C TYR A 625 -15.96 -8.24 -8.23
N PRO A 626 -15.93 -9.56 -7.88
CA PRO A 626 -17.11 -10.30 -7.48
C PRO A 626 -17.68 -9.79 -6.15
N ALA A 627 -19.02 -9.67 -6.05
CA ALA A 627 -19.67 -9.18 -4.84
C ALA A 627 -19.34 -10.01 -3.58
N SER A 628 -19.09 -11.32 -3.73
CA SER A 628 -18.71 -12.20 -2.61
C SER A 628 -17.36 -11.86 -1.97
N THR A 629 -16.52 -11.04 -2.62
CA THR A 629 -15.17 -10.69 -2.16
C THR A 629 -15.00 -9.23 -1.79
N LEU A 630 -16.06 -8.42 -1.91
CA LEU A 630 -16.02 -6.99 -1.58
C LEU A 630 -16.09 -6.74 -0.07
N ARG A 631 -15.75 -5.51 0.31
CA ARG A 631 -15.95 -4.98 1.66
C ARG A 631 -17.32 -4.34 1.76
N TYR A 632 -18.06 -4.61 2.84
CA TYR A 632 -19.40 -4.08 3.06
C TYR A 632 -19.48 -3.24 4.33
N ALA A 633 -20.28 -2.18 4.30
CA ALA A 633 -20.51 -1.30 5.45
C ALA A 633 -21.99 -0.95 5.64
N GLY A 634 -22.33 -0.39 6.80
CA GLY A 634 -23.68 0.09 7.11
C GLY A 634 -24.74 -1.02 7.23
N GLY A 635 -24.32 -2.27 7.46
CA GLY A 635 -25.22 -3.40 7.56
C GLY A 635 -25.46 -4.16 6.25
N ALA A 636 -24.90 -3.71 5.12
CA ALA A 636 -24.85 -4.51 3.90
C ALA A 636 -24.11 -5.84 4.13
N ALA A 637 -24.47 -6.87 3.38
CA ALA A 637 -23.86 -8.19 3.52
C ALA A 637 -24.07 -9.05 2.27
N VAL A 638 -23.29 -10.13 2.15
CA VAL A 638 -23.41 -11.11 1.08
C VAL A 638 -24.53 -12.12 1.43
N THR A 639 -25.38 -12.43 0.46
CA THR A 639 -26.41 -13.45 0.54
C THR A 639 -26.19 -14.53 -0.53
N TYR A 640 -26.49 -15.79 -0.17
CA TYR A 640 -26.36 -16.96 -1.06
C TYR A 640 -27.75 -17.61 -1.24
N GLY A 641 -27.88 -18.53 -2.21
CA GLY A 641 -29.08 -19.32 -2.37
C GLY A 641 -30.19 -18.67 -3.20
N VAL A 642 -29.93 -17.58 -3.88
CA VAL A 642 -30.86 -16.99 -4.87
C VAL A 642 -30.57 -17.63 -6.22
N ALA A 643 -31.56 -18.19 -6.90
CA ALA A 643 -31.41 -18.79 -8.23
C ALA A 643 -30.67 -17.82 -9.19
N GLN A 644 -29.63 -18.30 -9.88
CA GLN A 644 -28.73 -17.57 -10.76
C GLN A 644 -27.77 -16.61 -10.02
N ALA A 645 -27.45 -16.87 -8.77
CA ALA A 645 -26.73 -15.99 -7.91
C ALA A 645 -25.41 -16.58 -7.44
N ARG A 646 -24.34 -16.00 -7.88
CA ARG A 646 -23.08 -15.85 -7.14
C ARG A 646 -23.45 -15.20 -5.82
N GLY A 647 -22.70 -15.36 -4.72
CA GLY A 647 -22.98 -14.59 -3.51
C GLY A 647 -23.25 -13.13 -3.84
N HIS A 648 -24.44 -12.63 -3.55
CA HIS A 648 -24.83 -11.26 -3.87
C HIS A 648 -24.56 -10.30 -2.74
N GLY A 649 -24.03 -9.13 -3.03
CA GLY A 649 -24.01 -8.01 -2.10
C GLY A 649 -25.42 -7.40 -1.94
N SER A 650 -26.06 -7.61 -0.81
CA SER A 650 -27.35 -7.00 -0.49
C SER A 650 -27.15 -5.60 0.08
N ILE A 651 -27.52 -4.58 -0.69
CA ILE A 651 -27.49 -3.17 -0.31
C ILE A 651 -28.91 -2.66 -0.33
N ARG A 652 -29.54 -2.41 0.84
CA ARG A 652 -31.00 -2.21 0.96
C ARG A 652 -31.44 -0.91 1.63
N GLY A 653 -30.54 0.03 1.86
CA GLY A 653 -30.93 1.23 2.57
C GLY A 653 -29.86 2.31 2.69
N ALA A 654 -30.25 3.44 3.23
CA ALA A 654 -29.33 4.54 3.49
C ALA A 654 -28.17 4.12 4.39
N GLY A 655 -26.97 4.54 4.06
CA GLY A 655 -25.74 4.19 4.78
C GLY A 655 -25.17 2.80 4.45
N GLN A 656 -25.92 1.95 3.74
CA GLN A 656 -25.40 0.66 3.25
C GLN A 656 -24.61 0.85 1.97
N ARG A 657 -23.40 0.26 1.91
CA ARG A 657 -22.53 0.35 0.73
C ARG A 657 -21.66 -0.87 0.55
N ALA A 658 -21.15 -1.01 -0.68
CA ALA A 658 -20.04 -1.87 -1.02
C ALA A 658 -18.85 -1.02 -1.47
N ASP A 659 -17.67 -1.32 -0.98
CA ASP A 659 -16.41 -0.65 -1.30
C ASP A 659 -15.55 -1.55 -2.20
N VAL A 660 -15.10 -1.01 -3.33
CA VAL A 660 -14.19 -1.65 -4.29
C VAL A 660 -12.93 -0.83 -4.40
N TYR A 661 -11.77 -1.45 -4.23
CA TYR A 661 -10.47 -0.81 -4.41
C TYR A 661 -9.91 -1.25 -5.77
N ALA A 662 -10.11 -0.39 -6.76
CA ALA A 662 -9.79 -0.68 -8.16
C ALA A 662 -8.42 -0.14 -8.54
N GLN A 663 -7.53 -1.01 -9.03
CA GLN A 663 -6.25 -0.62 -9.59
C GLN A 663 -6.44 -0.09 -11.01
N ALA A 664 -6.00 1.15 -11.27
CA ALA A 664 -5.79 1.71 -12.59
C ALA A 664 -4.27 1.81 -12.87
N TRP A 665 -3.81 1.22 -13.96
CA TRP A 665 -2.40 1.28 -14.34
C TRP A 665 -2.00 2.60 -14.97
N GLU A 666 -2.96 3.26 -15.58
CA GLU A 666 -2.81 4.55 -16.25
C GLU A 666 -3.94 5.47 -15.82
N THR A 667 -3.65 6.75 -15.66
CA THR A 667 -4.67 7.78 -15.50
C THR A 667 -5.46 7.91 -16.81
N GLY A 668 -6.80 7.98 -16.72
CA GLY A 668 -7.65 8.15 -17.89
C GLY A 668 -9.07 7.64 -17.67
N TYR A 669 -9.83 7.46 -18.76
CA TYR A 669 -11.21 7.03 -18.67
C TYR A 669 -11.36 5.52 -18.63
N TYR A 670 -12.27 5.07 -17.76
CA TYR A 670 -12.66 3.67 -17.58
C TYR A 670 -14.17 3.54 -17.62
N ASP A 671 -14.66 2.47 -18.23
CA ASP A 671 -16.05 2.05 -18.13
C ASP A 671 -16.23 1.24 -16.84
N ILE A 672 -16.99 1.79 -15.88
CA ILE A 672 -17.37 1.09 -14.65
C ILE A 672 -18.73 0.46 -14.91
N SER A 673 -18.76 -0.86 -15.03
CA SER A 673 -19.98 -1.64 -15.21
C SER A 673 -20.39 -2.32 -13.91
N VAL A 674 -21.66 -2.17 -13.53
CA VAL A 674 -22.25 -2.79 -12.34
C VAL A 674 -23.30 -3.77 -12.79
N ASP A 675 -23.13 -5.05 -12.44
CA ASP A 675 -24.14 -6.08 -12.64
C ASP A 675 -24.93 -6.28 -11.35
N TYR A 676 -26.24 -6.15 -11.43
CA TYR A 676 -27.10 -6.23 -10.24
C TYR A 676 -28.53 -6.66 -10.57
N ARG A 677 -29.23 -7.12 -9.55
CA ARG A 677 -30.66 -7.47 -9.60
C ARG A 677 -31.45 -6.49 -8.76
N THR A 678 -32.65 -6.15 -9.23
CA THR A 678 -33.60 -5.28 -8.52
C THR A 678 -34.94 -5.97 -8.36
N THR A 679 -35.71 -5.63 -7.32
CA THR A 679 -37.10 -6.04 -7.10
C THR A 679 -38.10 -4.96 -7.52
N ALA A 680 -37.63 -3.75 -7.78
CA ALA A 680 -38.40 -2.59 -8.24
C ALA A 680 -37.46 -1.66 -9.03
N ALA A 681 -37.92 -0.48 -9.43
CA ALA A 681 -37.06 0.57 -9.92
C ALA A 681 -36.03 0.96 -8.83
N ALA A 682 -34.77 1.09 -9.20
CA ALA A 682 -33.70 1.38 -8.24
C ALA A 682 -32.65 2.32 -8.84
N LYS A 683 -32.00 3.07 -7.95
CA LYS A 683 -30.85 3.91 -8.28
C LYS A 683 -29.62 3.41 -7.53
N VAL A 684 -28.48 3.37 -8.23
CA VAL A 684 -27.18 3.02 -7.66
C VAL A 684 -26.26 4.23 -7.76
N GLY A 685 -25.97 4.84 -6.62
CA GLY A 685 -24.99 5.93 -6.54
C GLY A 685 -23.57 5.35 -6.60
N ILE A 686 -22.72 5.98 -7.41
CA ILE A 686 -21.29 5.70 -7.48
C ILE A 686 -20.53 6.91 -6.97
N ARG A 687 -19.64 6.68 -5.98
CA ARG A 687 -18.62 7.64 -5.57
C ARG A 687 -17.24 7.09 -5.99
N VAL A 688 -16.36 7.98 -6.38
CA VAL A 688 -14.97 7.66 -6.69
C VAL A 688 -14.06 8.55 -5.84
N ASN A 689 -13.18 7.94 -5.07
CA ASN A 689 -12.25 8.64 -4.17
C ASN A 689 -12.97 9.70 -3.30
N GLY A 690 -14.11 9.31 -2.70
CA GLY A 690 -14.91 10.14 -1.82
C GLY A 690 -15.85 11.14 -2.51
N ARG A 691 -15.80 11.30 -3.85
CA ARG A 691 -16.66 12.25 -4.60
C ARG A 691 -17.80 11.53 -5.31
N ALA A 692 -19.01 12.07 -5.22
CA ALA A 692 -20.15 11.57 -5.98
C ALA A 692 -19.94 11.88 -7.47
N VAL A 693 -19.84 10.84 -8.31
CA VAL A 693 -19.55 11.03 -9.74
C VAL A 693 -20.76 10.78 -10.64
N THR A 694 -21.58 9.78 -10.30
CA THR A 694 -22.74 9.45 -11.13
C THR A 694 -23.79 8.63 -10.40
N GLN A 695 -24.98 8.50 -11.00
CA GLN A 695 -26.06 7.66 -10.54
C GLN A 695 -26.58 6.78 -11.69
N LEU A 696 -26.51 5.47 -11.51
CA LEU A 696 -27.08 4.48 -12.41
C LEU A 696 -28.57 4.26 -12.08
N SER A 697 -29.39 3.95 -13.08
CA SER A 697 -30.83 3.78 -12.88
C SER A 697 -31.35 2.50 -13.52
N ALA A 698 -31.94 1.61 -12.72
CA ALA A 698 -32.72 0.47 -13.18
C ALA A 698 -34.20 0.88 -13.21
N PRO A 699 -34.91 0.77 -14.36
CA PRO A 699 -36.27 1.31 -14.49
C PRO A 699 -37.34 0.44 -13.79
N ARG A 700 -37.05 -0.82 -13.50
CA ARG A 700 -38.02 -1.79 -12.96
C ARG A 700 -37.36 -3.01 -12.35
N LEU A 701 -38.12 -3.97 -11.84
CA LEU A 701 -37.68 -5.32 -11.50
C LEU A 701 -36.92 -5.97 -12.68
N GLY A 702 -35.75 -6.53 -12.41
CA GLY A 702 -34.95 -7.23 -13.42
C GLY A 702 -33.50 -7.48 -13.03
N VAL A 703 -32.75 -8.04 -13.98
CA VAL A 703 -31.30 -8.15 -13.93
C VAL A 703 -30.72 -7.14 -14.92
N TRP A 704 -29.79 -6.35 -14.46
CA TRP A 704 -29.30 -5.19 -15.19
C TRP A 704 -27.78 -5.15 -15.22
N ARG A 705 -27.20 -4.65 -16.31
CA ARG A 705 -25.87 -4.07 -16.36
C ARG A 705 -26.02 -2.57 -16.61
N SER A 706 -25.49 -1.80 -15.70
CA SER A 706 -25.39 -0.34 -15.89
C SER A 706 -23.91 0.05 -16.00
N THR A 707 -23.59 0.89 -16.97
CA THR A 707 -22.21 1.31 -17.25
C THR A 707 -22.13 2.84 -17.25
N ALA A 708 -21.13 3.37 -16.57
CA ALA A 708 -20.75 4.77 -16.56
C ALA A 708 -19.28 4.92 -16.96
N ARG A 709 -18.95 5.94 -17.73
CA ARG A 709 -17.57 6.29 -18.07
C ARG A 709 -17.04 7.31 -17.08
N VAL A 710 -15.99 6.95 -16.35
CA VAL A 710 -15.45 7.71 -15.23
C VAL A 710 -13.94 7.86 -15.40
N HIS A 711 -13.40 9.03 -15.05
CA HIS A 711 -11.95 9.26 -15.03
C HIS A 711 -11.36 8.69 -13.74
N LEU A 712 -10.52 7.66 -13.87
CA LEU A 712 -9.73 7.08 -12.77
C LEU A 712 -8.30 7.60 -12.83
N VAL A 713 -7.67 7.68 -11.65
CA VAL A 713 -6.27 8.08 -11.54
C VAL A 713 -5.37 6.85 -11.44
N GLN A 714 -4.14 6.96 -11.91
CA GLN A 714 -3.15 5.89 -11.76
C GLN A 714 -3.04 5.48 -10.29
N GLY A 715 -3.00 4.19 -10.03
CA GLY A 715 -2.96 3.61 -8.70
C GLY A 715 -4.32 3.12 -8.20
N ILE A 716 -4.53 3.17 -6.90
CA ILE A 716 -5.76 2.68 -6.26
C ILE A 716 -6.85 3.75 -6.29
N ASN A 717 -8.01 3.36 -6.78
CA ASN A 717 -9.24 4.16 -6.74
C ASN A 717 -10.27 3.46 -5.86
N GLU A 718 -10.84 4.17 -4.91
CA GLU A 718 -11.94 3.68 -4.09
C GLU A 718 -13.28 3.97 -4.78
N LEU A 719 -14.01 2.90 -5.12
CA LEU A 719 -15.35 2.97 -5.67
C LEU A 719 -16.35 2.56 -4.57
N GLU A 720 -17.23 3.48 -4.18
CA GLU A 720 -18.32 3.21 -3.23
C GLU A 720 -19.64 3.10 -3.98
N LEU A 721 -20.33 1.96 -3.81
CA LEU A 721 -21.64 1.71 -4.40
C LEU A 721 -22.70 1.71 -3.29
N SER A 722 -23.76 2.51 -3.48
CA SER A 722 -24.88 2.62 -2.54
C SER A 722 -26.23 2.58 -3.25
N SER A 723 -27.30 2.15 -2.56
CA SER A 723 -28.65 2.18 -3.13
C SER A 723 -29.70 2.33 -2.03
N ALA A 724 -30.53 3.36 -2.14
CA ALA A 724 -31.63 3.57 -1.21
C ALA A 724 -32.81 2.61 -1.44
N ASN A 725 -33.03 2.18 -2.68
CA ASN A 725 -34.19 1.38 -3.08
C ASN A 725 -33.92 -0.14 -3.06
N GLY A 726 -32.70 -0.54 -2.71
CA GLY A 726 -32.30 -1.94 -2.60
C GLY A 726 -31.90 -2.61 -3.92
N ILE A 727 -30.66 -3.15 -3.91
CA ILE A 727 -30.14 -3.97 -4.99
C ILE A 727 -29.49 -5.24 -4.45
N LEU A 728 -29.38 -6.25 -5.30
CA LEU A 728 -28.52 -7.40 -5.11
C LEU A 728 -27.34 -7.26 -6.09
N LEU A 729 -26.22 -6.74 -5.61
CA LEU A 729 -24.99 -6.55 -6.37
C LEU A 729 -24.36 -7.90 -6.71
N GLN A 730 -23.98 -8.12 -7.95
CA GLN A 730 -23.36 -9.36 -8.41
C GLN A 730 -21.87 -9.22 -8.65
N GLN A 731 -21.48 -8.17 -9.34
CA GLN A 731 -20.07 -7.80 -9.57
C GLN A 731 -19.97 -6.36 -10.03
N VAL A 732 -18.77 -5.83 -9.88
CA VAL A 732 -18.31 -4.59 -10.50
C VAL A 732 -17.21 -4.95 -11.48
N THR A 733 -17.15 -4.23 -12.60
CA THR A 733 -16.12 -4.44 -13.63
C THR A 733 -15.57 -3.09 -14.05
N THR A 734 -14.26 -2.99 -14.17
CA THR A 734 -13.59 -1.80 -14.72
C THR A 734 -12.90 -2.18 -16.02
N THR A 735 -13.10 -1.38 -17.07
CA THR A 735 -12.50 -1.60 -18.38
C THR A 735 -11.89 -0.30 -18.89
N ARG A 736 -10.63 -0.31 -19.32
CA ARG A 736 -9.96 0.87 -19.88
C ARG A 736 -10.66 1.34 -21.15
N ALA A 737 -10.93 2.65 -21.26
CA ALA A 737 -11.58 3.31 -22.39
C ALA A 737 -10.63 4.36 -23.03
N ALA A 738 -9.46 3.93 -23.48
CA ALA A 738 -8.36 4.80 -23.94
C ALA A 738 -8.77 5.82 -25.02
N SER A 739 -9.69 5.45 -25.94
CA SER A 739 -10.19 6.38 -26.96
C SER A 739 -10.92 7.60 -26.41
N ALA A 740 -11.40 7.52 -25.15
CA ALA A 740 -12.10 8.63 -24.48
C ALA A 740 -11.14 9.66 -23.88
N ASP A 741 -9.85 9.38 -23.78
CA ASP A 741 -8.86 10.30 -23.19
C ASP A 741 -8.73 11.60 -24.00
N SER A 742 -9.11 11.59 -25.27
CA SER A 742 -9.19 12.80 -26.09
C SER A 742 -10.17 13.86 -25.55
N ALA A 743 -11.03 13.52 -24.58
CA ALA A 743 -11.90 14.47 -23.90
C ALA A 743 -11.18 15.28 -22.80
N ALA A 744 -10.01 14.86 -22.37
CA ALA A 744 -9.16 15.61 -21.44
C ALA A 744 -8.32 16.65 -22.20
N VAL A 745 -8.08 17.78 -21.55
CA VAL A 745 -7.24 18.85 -22.10
C VAL A 745 -5.85 18.74 -21.51
N VAL A 746 -4.82 18.64 -22.37
CA VAL A 746 -3.43 18.57 -21.95
C VAL A 746 -2.76 19.92 -22.21
N VAL A 747 -2.07 20.44 -21.20
CA VAL A 747 -1.32 21.69 -21.25
C VAL A 747 0.10 21.41 -20.74
N GLU A 748 1.11 21.67 -21.57
CA GLU A 748 2.50 21.69 -21.13
C GLU A 748 2.73 22.94 -20.26
N ALA A 749 3.27 22.75 -19.05
CA ALA A 749 3.34 23.81 -18.04
C ALA A 749 4.24 24.98 -18.48
N GLU A 750 5.27 24.70 -19.30
CA GLU A 750 6.13 25.75 -19.88
C GLU A 750 5.40 26.65 -20.89
N ASN A 751 4.25 26.21 -21.43
CA ASN A 751 3.42 26.99 -22.35
C ASN A 751 2.31 27.81 -21.63
N ALA A 752 2.11 27.60 -20.32
CA ALA A 752 1.19 28.39 -19.53
C ALA A 752 1.69 29.84 -19.36
N VAL A 753 0.77 30.78 -19.08
CA VAL A 753 1.14 32.16 -18.78
C VAL A 753 1.82 32.20 -17.42
N ARG A 754 3.02 32.75 -17.36
CA ARG A 754 3.86 32.82 -16.14
C ARG A 754 3.83 34.20 -15.55
N HIS A 755 3.76 34.24 -14.21
CA HIS A 755 3.79 35.47 -13.44
C HIS A 755 4.87 35.42 -12.35
N GLY A 756 5.44 36.58 -11.99
CA GLY A 756 6.41 36.74 -10.93
C GLY A 756 7.70 35.96 -11.19
N THR A 757 8.06 35.08 -10.26
CA THR A 757 9.32 34.31 -10.32
C THR A 757 9.22 33.02 -11.17
N ALA A 758 8.06 32.66 -11.68
CA ALA A 758 7.88 31.44 -12.45
C ALA A 758 8.70 31.45 -13.77
N VAL A 759 9.51 30.41 -13.99
CA VAL A 759 10.42 30.30 -15.15
C VAL A 759 10.25 28.95 -15.85
N VAL A 760 10.77 28.86 -17.08
CA VAL A 760 10.91 27.60 -17.81
C VAL A 760 12.23 26.93 -17.44
N ASN A 761 12.15 25.71 -16.93
CA ASN A 761 13.30 24.82 -16.77
C ASN A 761 13.50 24.00 -18.05
N THR A 762 14.73 23.80 -18.47
CA THR A 762 15.08 22.98 -19.64
C THR A 762 16.06 21.89 -19.23
N TYR A 763 15.77 20.67 -19.62
CA TYR A 763 16.58 19.49 -19.31
C TYR A 763 17.36 19.03 -20.54
N THR A 764 18.51 18.41 -20.35
CA THR A 764 19.26 17.82 -21.43
C THR A 764 18.91 16.33 -21.59
N PRO A 765 19.01 15.76 -22.80
CA PRO A 765 18.83 14.30 -22.95
C PRO A 765 19.75 13.47 -22.04
N ALA A 766 20.98 13.95 -21.81
CA ALA A 766 21.95 13.28 -20.94
C ALA A 766 21.56 13.28 -19.46
N SER A 767 20.64 14.16 -19.02
CA SER A 767 20.15 14.16 -17.62
C SER A 767 19.24 12.97 -17.29
N GLY A 768 18.76 12.25 -18.33
CA GLY A 768 17.81 11.16 -18.15
C GLY A 768 16.38 11.61 -17.78
N SER A 769 16.09 12.92 -17.80
CA SER A 769 14.79 13.47 -17.41
C SER A 769 13.63 12.79 -18.16
N ASN A 770 12.51 12.57 -17.45
CA ASN A 770 11.25 12.09 -18.03
C ASN A 770 10.24 13.24 -18.26
N ALA A 771 10.68 14.51 -18.16
CA ALA A 771 9.84 15.65 -18.52
C ALA A 771 9.43 15.61 -19.99
N SER A 772 8.18 15.94 -20.26
CA SER A 772 7.63 16.09 -21.62
C SER A 772 8.41 17.19 -22.36
N GLY A 773 8.82 16.92 -23.60
CA GLY A 773 9.62 17.88 -24.37
C GLY A 773 10.94 18.34 -23.70
N LEU A 774 11.39 17.68 -22.63
CA LEU A 774 12.54 18.05 -21.81
C LEU A 774 12.42 19.47 -21.23
N LYS A 775 11.21 19.90 -20.88
CA LYS A 775 10.95 21.21 -20.28
C LYS A 775 9.97 21.09 -19.13
N GLY A 776 9.86 22.16 -18.34
CA GLY A 776 8.87 22.29 -17.28
C GLY A 776 8.86 23.73 -16.73
N ALA A 777 7.93 24.02 -15.83
CA ALA A 777 7.82 25.30 -15.14
C ALA A 777 8.24 25.15 -13.67
N GLY A 778 9.14 25.98 -13.21
CA GLY A 778 9.64 25.97 -11.84
C GLY A 778 9.55 27.35 -11.18
N TYR A 779 9.98 27.44 -9.89
CA TYR A 779 9.92 28.65 -9.05
C TYR A 779 8.51 29.23 -8.92
N ILE A 780 7.49 28.35 -8.94
CA ILE A 780 6.09 28.66 -8.71
C ILE A 780 5.85 28.76 -7.19
N GLY A 781 5.06 29.74 -6.76
CA GLY A 781 4.77 29.94 -5.33
C GLY A 781 5.78 30.78 -4.57
N ASN A 782 5.79 30.66 -3.22
CA ASN A 782 6.52 31.54 -2.31
C ASN A 782 6.24 33.03 -2.56
N GLY A 783 4.95 33.35 -2.71
CA GLY A 783 4.40 34.67 -3.02
C GLY A 783 3.14 34.56 -3.86
N ALA A 784 2.12 35.33 -3.54
CA ALA A 784 0.80 35.29 -4.20
C ALA A 784 0.85 35.60 -5.72
N GLY A 785 1.88 36.34 -6.18
CA GLY A 785 2.07 36.69 -7.59
C GLY A 785 2.93 35.72 -8.37
N ASN A 786 3.48 34.69 -7.76
CA ASN A 786 4.39 33.73 -8.39
C ASN A 786 3.61 32.51 -8.87
N THR A 787 2.98 32.60 -10.04
CA THR A 787 2.00 31.62 -10.51
C THR A 787 2.19 31.24 -11.96
N ILE A 788 1.58 30.12 -12.37
CA ILE A 788 1.26 29.88 -13.78
C ILE A 788 -0.27 29.93 -13.96
N GLU A 789 -0.71 30.33 -15.14
CA GLU A 789 -2.11 30.53 -15.47
C GLU A 789 -2.49 29.81 -16.76
N VAL A 790 -3.59 29.03 -16.71
CA VAL A 790 -4.13 28.29 -17.84
C VAL A 790 -5.53 28.85 -18.15
N PRO A 791 -5.70 29.55 -19.30
CA PRO A 791 -6.99 30.09 -19.70
C PRO A 791 -8.03 28.98 -19.89
N ARG A 792 -9.29 29.26 -19.47
CA ARG A 792 -10.41 28.36 -19.70
C ARG A 792 -10.67 28.18 -21.20
N GLY A 793 -11.00 26.98 -21.61
CA GLY A 793 -11.23 26.66 -23.02
C GLY A 793 -12.03 25.37 -23.19
N PRO A 794 -12.26 24.95 -24.46
CA PRO A 794 -13.02 23.74 -24.76
C PRO A 794 -12.49 22.54 -23.95
N GLY A 795 -13.43 21.77 -23.38
CA GLY A 795 -13.12 20.62 -22.53
C GLY A 795 -13.17 20.90 -21.03
N PHE A 796 -12.94 22.16 -20.57
CA PHE A 796 -13.11 22.56 -19.18
C PHE A 796 -13.69 23.99 -19.03
N ASP A 797 -14.51 24.39 -19.98
CA ASP A 797 -15.23 25.66 -20.06
C ASP A 797 -16.60 25.65 -19.36
N LYS A 798 -16.92 24.60 -18.62
CA LYS A 798 -18.17 24.45 -17.86
C LYS A 798 -17.92 24.33 -16.37
N PRO A 799 -18.81 24.86 -15.51
CA PRO A 799 -18.84 24.51 -14.09
C PRO A 799 -19.00 22.99 -13.93
N GLY A 800 -18.35 22.40 -12.91
CA GLY A 800 -18.46 20.98 -12.65
C GLY A 800 -17.24 20.39 -11.95
N GLU A 801 -17.24 19.08 -11.84
CA GLU A 801 -16.23 18.30 -11.18
C GLU A 801 -15.16 17.83 -12.17
N TYR A 802 -13.88 18.13 -11.88
CA TYR A 802 -12.74 17.79 -12.72
C TYR A 802 -11.65 17.13 -11.90
N ASN A 803 -10.80 16.34 -12.57
CA ASN A 803 -9.51 15.93 -12.10
C ASN A 803 -8.43 16.71 -12.85
N VAL A 804 -7.53 17.38 -12.13
CA VAL A 804 -6.33 17.98 -12.70
C VAL A 804 -5.16 17.07 -12.36
N VAL A 805 -4.68 16.34 -13.35
CA VAL A 805 -3.50 15.47 -13.21
C VAL A 805 -2.25 16.31 -13.45
N VAL A 806 -1.38 16.33 -12.48
CA VAL A 806 -0.17 17.16 -12.46
C VAL A 806 1.05 16.24 -12.57
N SER A 807 1.81 16.37 -13.66
CA SER A 807 3.17 15.82 -13.76
C SER A 807 4.11 16.79 -13.05
N TYR A 808 4.81 16.33 -12.01
CA TYR A 808 5.55 17.20 -11.09
C TYR A 808 6.88 16.62 -10.65
N ALA A 809 7.80 17.50 -10.29
CA ALA A 809 9.05 17.16 -9.60
C ALA A 809 9.18 17.94 -8.29
N ASN A 810 9.64 17.26 -7.25
CA ASN A 810 9.95 17.84 -5.94
C ASN A 810 11.14 17.11 -5.32
N ALA A 811 12.27 17.81 -5.19
CA ALA A 811 13.48 17.28 -4.56
C ALA A 811 13.94 18.18 -3.40
N GLU A 812 13.00 18.85 -2.71
CA GLU A 812 13.31 19.69 -1.57
C GLU A 812 13.58 18.87 -0.31
N LEU A 813 14.63 19.27 0.41
CA LEU A 813 14.98 18.77 1.73
C LEU A 813 14.98 19.96 2.72
N SER A 814 14.41 19.76 3.90
CA SER A 814 14.24 20.85 4.87
C SER A 814 15.50 21.20 5.64
N GLY A 815 16.56 20.42 5.57
CA GLY A 815 17.82 20.64 6.28
C GLY A 815 18.56 19.36 6.56
N ALA A 816 19.79 19.49 7.02
CA ALA A 816 20.61 18.33 7.36
C ALA A 816 20.13 17.69 8.65
N HIS A 817 19.60 16.51 8.53
CA HIS A 817 19.45 15.57 9.61
C HIS A 817 20.17 14.28 9.18
N ASP A 818 21.24 13.90 9.87
CA ASP A 818 22.09 12.78 9.47
C ASP A 818 21.38 11.43 9.53
N TYR A 819 20.45 11.33 10.45
CA TYR A 819 19.66 10.11 10.68
C TYR A 819 18.55 9.93 9.64
N ASN A 820 17.88 11.01 9.27
CA ASN A 820 16.68 10.98 8.46
C ASN A 820 16.58 12.21 7.56
N PRO A 821 16.98 12.12 6.28
CA PRO A 821 16.82 13.24 5.36
C PRO A 821 15.36 13.70 5.34
N GLN A 822 15.17 14.96 5.64
CA GLN A 822 13.85 15.55 5.81
C GLN A 822 13.30 15.96 4.47
N VAL A 823 12.52 15.09 3.87
CA VAL A 823 11.81 15.38 2.63
C VAL A 823 10.64 16.33 2.91
N VAL A 824 10.45 17.30 2.02
CA VAL A 824 9.37 18.29 2.12
C VAL A 824 8.28 17.95 1.14
N ASP A 825 7.05 17.83 1.63
CA ASP A 825 5.86 17.76 0.79
C ASP A 825 5.46 19.17 0.37
N ARG A 826 5.63 19.50 -0.92
CA ARG A 826 5.26 20.82 -1.44
C ARG A 826 3.77 20.89 -1.75
N ARG A 827 3.12 22.00 -1.40
CA ARG A 827 1.70 22.23 -1.68
C ARG A 827 1.50 23.00 -2.98
N LEU A 828 0.50 22.61 -3.77
CA LEU A 828 0.00 23.36 -4.92
C LEU A 828 -1.50 23.61 -4.74
N ASN A 829 -1.92 24.86 -4.89
CA ASN A 829 -3.32 25.31 -4.96
C ASN A 829 -3.69 25.57 -6.41
N ILE A 830 -4.94 25.27 -6.75
CA ILE A 830 -5.58 25.67 -8.01
C ILE A 830 -6.74 26.60 -7.66
N THR A 831 -6.70 27.85 -8.14
CA THR A 831 -7.77 28.84 -7.94
C THR A 831 -8.37 29.26 -9.26
N GLU A 832 -9.66 29.64 -9.27
CA GLU A 832 -10.26 30.31 -10.42
C GLU A 832 -9.94 31.81 -10.35
N THR A 833 -9.72 32.45 -11.49
CA THR A 833 -9.45 33.88 -11.56
C THR A 833 -10.50 34.69 -10.77
N GLY A 834 -10.02 35.57 -9.87
CA GLY A 834 -10.87 36.39 -9.00
C GLY A 834 -11.35 35.68 -7.72
N SER A 835 -11.05 34.40 -7.52
CA SER A 835 -11.33 33.70 -6.27
C SER A 835 -10.11 33.76 -5.33
N THR A 836 -10.36 33.88 -4.03
CA THR A 836 -9.35 33.76 -2.97
C THR A 836 -9.34 32.35 -2.37
N THR A 837 -10.38 31.56 -2.62
CA THR A 837 -10.52 30.18 -2.15
C THR A 837 -10.06 29.23 -3.24
N PRO A 838 -9.14 28.27 -2.98
CA PRO A 838 -8.78 27.25 -3.94
C PRO A 838 -9.96 26.38 -4.35
N ALA A 839 -10.10 26.15 -5.66
CA ALA A 839 -11.02 25.15 -6.23
C ALA A 839 -10.55 23.71 -5.90
N GLY A 840 -9.27 23.55 -5.63
CA GLY A 840 -8.64 22.32 -5.16
C GLY A 840 -7.19 22.55 -4.78
N HIS A 841 -6.63 21.61 -4.00
CA HIS A 841 -5.20 21.60 -3.64
C HIS A 841 -4.70 20.19 -3.37
N ALA A 842 -3.39 20.01 -3.38
CA ALA A 842 -2.74 18.79 -2.90
C ALA A 842 -1.32 19.06 -2.41
N TYR A 843 -0.80 18.13 -1.61
CA TYR A 843 0.60 18.05 -1.26
C TYR A 843 1.31 17.06 -2.19
N PHE A 844 2.53 17.40 -2.60
CA PHE A 844 3.33 16.69 -3.60
C PHE A 844 4.59 16.17 -2.93
N ARG A 845 4.66 14.87 -2.77
CA ARG A 845 5.78 14.20 -2.09
C ARG A 845 7.09 14.31 -2.89
N TYR A 846 8.17 13.98 -2.23
CA TYR A 846 9.52 13.92 -2.79
C TYR A 846 9.62 12.95 -4.00
N THR A 847 10.28 13.39 -5.08
CA THR A 847 10.52 12.62 -6.31
C THR A 847 11.99 12.28 -6.53
N TYR A 848 12.84 12.46 -5.52
CA TYR A 848 14.27 12.16 -5.46
C TYR A 848 15.17 13.09 -6.30
N ALA A 849 14.68 13.67 -7.40
CA ALA A 849 15.43 14.57 -8.25
C ALA A 849 14.50 15.59 -8.93
N TRP A 850 15.01 16.82 -9.18
CA TRP A 850 14.26 17.87 -9.87
C TRP A 850 13.98 17.59 -11.36
N ASN A 851 14.59 16.57 -11.93
CA ASN A 851 14.38 16.08 -13.29
C ASN A 851 13.62 14.74 -13.35
N SER A 852 13.08 14.28 -12.21
CA SER A 852 12.28 13.06 -12.07
C SER A 852 10.82 13.43 -11.78
N PHE A 853 9.95 13.22 -12.77
CA PHE A 853 8.54 13.62 -12.68
C PHE A 853 7.65 12.42 -12.39
N LEU A 854 6.74 12.60 -11.42
CA LEU A 854 5.67 11.68 -11.05
C LEU A 854 4.32 12.34 -11.31
N GLU A 855 3.26 11.56 -11.33
CA GLU A 855 1.90 12.10 -11.46
C GLU A 855 1.17 12.15 -10.11
N ARG A 856 0.44 13.26 -9.89
CA ARG A 856 -0.54 13.40 -8.82
C ARG A 856 -1.77 14.14 -9.32
N THR A 857 -2.94 13.66 -8.89
CA THR A 857 -4.22 14.29 -9.25
C THR A 857 -4.72 15.20 -8.14
N ILE A 858 -5.14 16.41 -8.52
CA ILE A 858 -5.91 17.33 -7.68
C ILE A 858 -7.37 17.27 -8.13
N PRO A 859 -8.30 16.81 -7.28
CA PRO A 859 -9.73 16.97 -7.57
C PRO A 859 -10.12 18.43 -7.42
N VAL A 860 -10.83 19.00 -8.40
CA VAL A 860 -11.27 20.39 -8.40
C VAL A 860 -12.75 20.49 -8.69
N THR A 861 -13.42 21.47 -8.05
CA THR A 861 -14.78 21.87 -8.36
C THR A 861 -14.73 23.26 -8.98
N LEU A 862 -15.07 23.35 -10.26
CA LEU A 862 -15.07 24.61 -11.01
C LEU A 862 -16.45 25.24 -10.97
N HIS A 863 -16.52 26.53 -10.63
CA HIS A 863 -17.77 27.27 -10.46
C HIS A 863 -18.06 28.22 -11.62
N THR A 864 -17.04 28.61 -12.39
CA THR A 864 -17.12 29.54 -13.50
C THR A 864 -16.97 28.86 -14.85
N SER A 865 -17.35 29.52 -15.93
CA SER A 865 -17.14 29.06 -17.31
C SER A 865 -16.09 29.90 -18.05
N THR A 866 -15.60 30.97 -17.43
CA THR A 866 -14.65 31.92 -18.02
C THR A 866 -13.49 32.21 -17.09
N GLY A 867 -12.50 32.98 -17.55
CA GLY A 867 -11.31 33.28 -16.80
C GLY A 867 -10.23 32.20 -16.98
N SER A 868 -9.46 31.93 -15.95
CA SER A 868 -8.33 31.02 -15.97
C SER A 868 -8.27 30.18 -14.69
N LEU A 869 -7.53 29.06 -14.76
CA LEU A 869 -7.05 28.34 -13.58
C LEU A 869 -5.65 28.86 -13.24
N VAL A 870 -5.48 29.28 -12.00
CA VAL A 870 -4.22 29.84 -11.47
C VAL A 870 -3.60 28.83 -10.52
N PHE A 871 -2.36 28.43 -10.80
CA PHE A 871 -1.59 27.43 -10.07
C PHE A 871 -0.50 28.13 -9.25
N GLY A 872 -0.47 27.92 -7.95
CA GLY A 872 0.54 28.53 -7.07
C GLY A 872 0.38 28.14 -5.60
N ASN A 873 1.28 28.70 -4.78
CA ASN A 873 1.21 28.60 -3.32
C ASN A 873 1.72 29.91 -2.72
N PRO A 874 0.89 30.71 -2.06
CA PRO A 874 1.30 32.04 -1.61
C PRO A 874 2.31 32.04 -0.47
N THR A 875 2.43 30.94 0.27
CA THR A 875 3.23 30.87 1.52
C THR A 875 4.56 30.09 1.37
N ALA A 876 4.66 29.23 0.34
CA ALA A 876 5.86 28.40 0.11
C ALA A 876 5.98 28.05 -1.39
N PHE A 877 7.12 27.50 -1.81
CA PHE A 877 7.25 27.00 -3.17
C PHE A 877 6.30 25.83 -3.44
N ALA A 878 5.66 25.86 -4.59
CA ALA A 878 4.98 24.72 -5.18
C ALA A 878 6.00 23.78 -5.86
N PRO A 879 5.63 22.52 -6.22
CA PRO A 879 6.52 21.64 -7.01
C PRO A 879 6.80 22.25 -8.40
N ASP A 880 7.87 21.79 -9.04
CA ASP A 880 8.07 22.04 -10.48
C ASP A 880 7.04 21.25 -11.28
N LEU A 881 6.50 21.84 -12.34
CA LEU A 881 5.41 21.28 -13.14
C LEU A 881 5.90 21.03 -14.58
N ASP A 882 5.58 19.85 -15.10
CA ASP A 882 5.83 19.45 -16.49
C ASP A 882 4.56 19.57 -17.34
N LYS A 883 3.56 18.81 -16.98
CA LYS A 883 2.31 18.67 -17.76
C LYS A 883 1.08 18.70 -16.85
N LEU A 884 0.04 19.34 -17.32
CA LEU A 884 -1.28 19.42 -16.67
C LEU A 884 -2.31 18.75 -17.58
N THR A 885 -3.04 17.75 -17.06
CA THR A 885 -4.15 17.12 -17.78
C THR A 885 -5.45 17.43 -17.03
N ILE A 886 -6.35 18.18 -17.66
CA ILE A 886 -7.63 18.62 -17.06
C ILE A 886 -8.73 17.75 -17.66
N ALA A 887 -9.37 16.93 -16.83
CA ALA A 887 -10.34 15.93 -17.27
C ALA A 887 -11.65 16.04 -16.48
N PRO A 888 -12.82 16.14 -17.14
CA PRO A 888 -14.10 15.93 -16.47
C PRO A 888 -14.14 14.58 -15.75
N THR A 889 -14.72 14.52 -14.53
CA THR A 889 -14.76 13.26 -13.76
C THR A 889 -15.63 12.19 -14.42
N THR A 890 -16.56 12.57 -15.28
CA THR A 890 -17.44 11.64 -16.03
C THR A 890 -17.67 12.11 -17.45
N LEU A 891 -17.92 11.17 -18.37
CA LEU A 891 -18.29 11.45 -19.75
C LEU A 891 -19.61 10.77 -20.12
N GLY A 892 -20.46 11.53 -20.79
CA GLY A 892 -21.73 11.04 -21.31
C GLY A 892 -22.75 10.66 -20.22
N THR A 893 -23.86 10.09 -20.66
CA THR A 893 -24.92 9.62 -19.77
C THR A 893 -24.73 8.12 -19.52
N PRO A 894 -24.88 7.64 -18.26
CA PRO A 894 -24.82 6.20 -17.98
C PRO A 894 -25.84 5.41 -18.80
N THR A 895 -25.44 4.25 -19.25
CA THR A 895 -26.31 3.31 -19.99
C THR A 895 -26.80 2.19 -19.09
N THR A 896 -28.01 1.71 -19.28
CA THR A 896 -28.55 0.54 -18.54
C THR A 896 -29.21 -0.41 -19.53
N ILE A 897 -28.72 -1.64 -19.54
CA ILE A 897 -29.25 -2.72 -20.41
C ILE A 897 -29.76 -3.89 -19.59
N PRO A 898 -30.89 -4.52 -20.00
CA PRO A 898 -31.35 -5.73 -19.35
C PRO A 898 -30.41 -6.91 -19.65
N ARG A 899 -30.27 -7.80 -18.67
CA ARG A 899 -29.56 -9.07 -18.80
C ARG A 899 -30.51 -10.22 -18.55
N THR A 900 -30.55 -11.21 -19.42
CA THR A 900 -31.32 -12.44 -19.23
C THR A 900 -30.55 -13.42 -18.34
N ARG A 901 -29.23 -13.36 -18.38
CA ARG A 901 -28.26 -14.03 -17.48
C ARG A 901 -27.06 -13.12 -17.30
N ILE A 902 -26.38 -13.24 -16.17
CA ILE A 902 -25.03 -12.68 -16.07
C ILE A 902 -24.17 -13.49 -17.05
N PRO A 903 -23.31 -12.86 -17.85
CA PRO A 903 -22.39 -13.60 -18.69
C PRO A 903 -21.64 -14.61 -17.85
N GLN A 904 -21.72 -15.87 -18.20
CA GLN A 904 -20.73 -16.84 -17.78
C GLN A 904 -19.48 -16.50 -18.61
N SER A 905 -18.67 -15.66 -18.08
CA SER A 905 -17.37 -15.37 -18.69
C SER A 905 -16.36 -16.37 -18.24
#